data_27d7fe039883a1c6f2a64c364c54e0e0
#
_entry.id   27d7fe039883a1c6f2a64c364c54e0e0
#
_cell.length_a   1.000
_cell.length_b   1.000
_cell.length_c   1.000
_cell.angle_alpha   90.00
_cell.angle_beta   90.00
_cell.angle_gamma   90.00
#
_symmetry.space_group_name_H-M   'P 1'
#
loop_
_entity.id
_entity.type
_entity.pdbx_description
1 polymer ?
#
loop_
_entity_poly.entity_id
_entity_poly.type
_entity_poly.pdbx_seq_one_letter_code
_entity_poly.pdbx_strand_id
1 'polypeptide(L)'
;MESAAPYLNPDETASGQVPGLLTTLAHGAGWLTSHWYLFVPALALVWGVGEIVVRRLALKASAERMALELAASRHFDPGLEEIFRRGVQLARASTSMPWWAPRRSKAVQIRLRADGSSPLRYRIEGPAGAQRLLSITPFGPDVAVSRARPITDEPRKHTVRAEFILRGRPTAPLREVPLDPDPLQPLVDAVSDLRADLGDLAEVRLDIQRAPKWALRARRLQLMQAARRAERRETARAARWVRRDAAGFEDSLGWHLQQLVSGRQGGAAGRRLVMPPVPRRVDRAEALGKLAEDDHLVRVQLLIMCASRVEGRAQARLAQLQAALDVFGGRSRWAMRGLRVGPWRLGADHWPSRRAFERRWRHGYCQPPRANWVRLEELTGLLKPPTVHCRLPLLAGDLPSYTFGNPELLLQGLYRGPDGRRRMVATYAAETLFECAVGKAGGGKTERALAQAIGWAHAGGGLMFLDPHRDSWPRAAPFLAHDHLMDRIALIDLNANGPVPKVSSWNPLGMQHGPAPHEVVEALTDAFAAALGWDDANAPRAITILTAALSVLIAVNQAACQAGRPEDQATVFHARALLTDPGFRAAALAATADRLDEETRSWWKTVFPALPADAFAVVLNPLARLAANPVTRAFLGQGASAYNARAAMDHRMIVWVCPAGNGPTDRLLTALLARDLLRAVRSRRDTPENGRVPFRLYFDELITLTGAAPETIASMFEDFRKYKATVHGMTQLLARLPAPVRLSLTQNSSTLASTAGSTSAIAPITAEWGDSPTPAQVAVLDRFEHYVSLTVRGRRIGPLRLTGPHLDEVFADQARPGKVAALEHAARATAGALPLHQLTARAAGQLGRVAAFLAQHTPASAPARLDKTKGYQ
;
A
#
# COMPACT_ATOMS: atom_id res chain seq x y z
N MET A 1 48.04 66.97 -65.43
CA MET A 1 49.43 66.72 -65.81
C MET A 1 49.72 65.33 -65.36
N GLU A 2 49.41 64.37 -66.23
CA GLU A 2 50.26 63.59 -67.08
C GLU A 2 51.50 63.05 -66.35
N SER A 3 51.51 61.75 -66.17
CA SER A 3 52.65 60.89 -66.45
C SER A 3 52.33 59.45 -66.38
N ALA A 4 52.13 58.79 -67.47
CA ALA A 4 52.66 57.56 -68.02
C ALA A 4 52.97 56.39 -67.01
N ALA A 5 52.15 55.36 -67.17
CA ALA A 5 52.50 54.00 -66.82
C ALA A 5 53.52 53.36 -67.67
N PRO A 6 54.43 52.53 -67.23
CA PRO A 6 55.12 51.56 -68.04
C PRO A 6 54.44 50.22 -68.03
N TYR A 7 54.23 49.67 -69.20
CA TYR A 7 53.88 48.29 -69.46
C TYR A 7 54.93 47.33 -68.88
N LEU A 8 54.49 46.44 -67.94
CA LEU A 8 55.29 45.27 -67.55
C LEU A 8 54.75 44.10 -68.27
N ASN A 9 55.60 43.44 -69.03
CA ASN A 9 55.42 42.20 -69.76
C ASN A 9 54.98 41.09 -68.81
N PRO A 10 53.96 40.23 -69.18
CA PRO A 10 53.44 39.22 -68.34
C PRO A 10 54.21 37.86 -68.30
N ASP A 11 55.41 37.76 -68.77
CA ASP A 11 56.07 36.48 -69.03
C ASP A 11 57.29 36.16 -68.10
N GLU A 12 57.61 36.94 -67.13
CA GLU A 12 58.80 36.60 -66.30
C GLU A 12 58.59 36.73 -64.82
N THR A 13 57.70 35.97 -64.14
CA THR A 13 57.88 35.65 -62.70
C THR A 13 56.76 34.76 -62.17
N ALA A 14 56.75 33.48 -62.40
CA ALA A 14 56.08 32.47 -61.56
C ALA A 14 56.49 31.03 -61.90
N SER A 15 57.65 30.70 -62.37
CA SER A 15 58.03 29.30 -62.71
C SER A 15 59.13 28.67 -61.86
N GLY A 16 59.47 29.26 -60.70
CA GLY A 16 60.70 28.83 -60.02
C GLY A 16 60.55 28.07 -58.71
N GLN A 17 59.39 28.01 -58.04
CA GLN A 17 59.30 27.39 -56.69
C GLN A 17 58.14 26.39 -56.43
N VAL A 18 57.14 26.30 -57.30
CA VAL A 18 56.00 25.38 -57.10
C VAL A 18 56.30 23.93 -57.54
N PRO A 19 57.12 23.66 -58.61
CA PRO A 19 57.44 22.29 -58.97
C PRO A 19 58.21 21.47 -57.91
N GLY A 20 59.08 22.11 -57.14
CA GLY A 20 59.90 21.42 -56.16
C GLY A 20 59.14 20.88 -54.94
N LEU A 21 58.17 21.63 -54.50
CA LEU A 21 57.32 21.23 -53.38
C LEU A 21 56.34 20.13 -53.76
N LEU A 22 55.76 20.19 -54.91
CA LEU A 22 54.89 19.15 -55.45
C LEU A 22 55.62 17.87 -55.78
N THR A 23 56.83 17.97 -56.36
CA THR A 23 57.66 16.80 -56.64
C THR A 23 58.22 16.18 -55.34
N THR A 24 58.62 16.94 -54.34
CA THR A 24 59.01 16.42 -53.00
C THR A 24 57.84 15.79 -52.27
N LEU A 25 56.62 16.37 -52.31
CA LEU A 25 55.40 15.75 -51.77
C LEU A 25 54.98 14.48 -52.53
N ALA A 26 55.14 14.47 -53.87
CA ALA A 26 54.90 13.27 -54.71
C ALA A 26 55.89 12.16 -54.43
N HIS A 27 57.20 12.49 -54.35
CA HIS A 27 58.26 11.52 -53.97
C HIS A 27 58.06 11.02 -52.54
N GLY A 28 57.68 11.91 -51.57
CA GLY A 28 57.32 11.56 -50.20
C GLY A 28 56.10 10.62 -50.16
N ALA A 29 55.07 10.88 -50.95
CA ALA A 29 53.90 10.05 -51.06
C ALA A 29 54.21 8.69 -51.74
N GLY A 30 55.04 8.69 -52.77
CA GLY A 30 55.48 7.48 -53.44
C GLY A 30 56.37 6.60 -52.52
N TRP A 31 57.20 7.22 -51.71
CA TRP A 31 58.00 6.50 -50.73
C TRP A 31 57.14 5.96 -49.58
N LEU A 32 56.13 6.72 -49.10
CA LEU A 32 55.16 6.26 -48.11
C LEU A 32 54.33 5.10 -48.68
N THR A 33 53.88 5.14 -49.90
CA THR A 33 53.13 4.06 -50.57
C THR A 33 53.96 2.79 -50.84
N SER A 34 55.26 2.95 -51.15
CA SER A 34 56.15 1.78 -51.34
C SER A 34 56.57 1.12 -50.02
N HIS A 35 56.63 1.87 -48.92
CA HIS A 35 57.01 1.36 -47.60
C HIS A 35 55.82 1.23 -46.58
N TRP A 36 54.58 1.14 -47.11
CA TRP A 36 53.36 1.05 -46.28
C TRP A 36 53.42 -0.09 -45.25
N TYR A 37 54.10 -1.19 -45.55
CA TYR A 37 54.30 -2.34 -44.67
C TYR A 37 55.12 -2.01 -43.39
N LEU A 38 55.89 -0.92 -43.39
CA LEU A 38 56.61 -0.41 -42.21
C LEU A 38 55.75 0.57 -41.40
N PHE A 39 55.02 1.46 -42.09
CA PHE A 39 54.23 2.51 -41.45
C PHE A 39 52.95 2.00 -40.84
N VAL A 40 52.26 1.07 -41.48
CA VAL A 40 51.03 0.49 -40.93
C VAL A 40 51.27 -0.24 -39.62
N PRO A 41 52.27 -1.14 -39.46
CA PRO A 41 52.61 -1.75 -38.19
C PRO A 41 53.11 -0.74 -37.14
N ALA A 42 53.95 0.23 -37.52
CA ALA A 42 54.44 1.27 -36.63
C ALA A 42 53.26 2.13 -36.11
N LEU A 43 52.35 2.54 -36.99
CA LEU A 43 51.14 3.30 -36.61
C LEU A 43 50.21 2.47 -35.72
N ALA A 44 50.06 1.19 -36.03
CA ALA A 44 49.30 0.24 -35.23
C ALA A 44 49.91 0.03 -33.84
N LEU A 45 51.26 -0.04 -33.75
CA LEU A 45 51.95 -0.14 -32.48
C LEU A 45 51.78 1.17 -31.63
N VAL A 46 51.98 2.33 -32.22
CA VAL A 46 51.78 3.63 -31.54
C VAL A 46 50.37 3.77 -31.09
N TRP A 47 49.38 3.40 -31.93
CA TRP A 47 47.98 3.38 -31.57
C TRP A 47 47.70 2.38 -30.45
N GLY A 48 48.28 1.17 -30.51
CA GLY A 48 48.14 0.15 -29.47
C GLY A 48 48.69 0.57 -28.12
N VAL A 49 49.92 1.13 -28.10
CA VAL A 49 50.54 1.69 -26.89
C VAL A 49 49.70 2.85 -26.36
N GLY A 50 49.28 3.76 -27.22
CA GLY A 50 48.43 4.91 -26.85
C GLY A 50 47.11 4.42 -26.24
N GLU A 51 46.46 3.40 -26.79
CA GLU A 51 45.25 2.81 -26.26
C GLU A 51 45.50 2.17 -24.87
N ILE A 52 46.63 1.49 -24.67
CA ILE A 52 46.99 0.92 -23.36
C ILE A 52 47.19 2.01 -22.31
N VAL A 53 47.90 3.06 -22.68
CA VAL A 53 48.12 4.21 -21.78
C VAL A 53 46.80 4.90 -21.40
N VAL A 54 45.98 5.18 -22.39
CA VAL A 54 44.64 5.78 -22.15
C VAL A 54 43.76 4.88 -21.27
N ARG A 55 43.84 3.56 -21.46
CA ARG A 55 43.12 2.61 -20.60
C ARG A 55 43.61 2.64 -19.16
N ARG A 56 44.95 2.61 -18.95
CA ARG A 56 45.52 2.67 -17.60
C ARG A 56 45.16 3.97 -16.88
N LEU A 57 45.27 5.09 -17.55
CA LEU A 57 44.85 6.39 -17.00
C LEU A 57 43.35 6.42 -16.71
N ALA A 58 42.52 5.86 -17.56
CA ALA A 58 41.09 5.81 -17.32
C ALA A 58 40.76 4.90 -16.13
N LEU A 59 41.45 3.77 -15.95
CA LEU A 59 41.31 2.90 -14.77
C LEU A 59 41.66 3.65 -13.49
N LYS A 60 42.81 4.34 -13.47
CA LYS A 60 43.24 5.16 -12.33
C LYS A 60 42.18 6.21 -11.99
N ALA A 61 41.72 6.96 -12.98
CA ALA A 61 40.67 7.97 -12.78
C ALA A 61 39.33 7.39 -12.31
N SER A 62 39.01 6.16 -12.74
CA SER A 62 37.76 5.49 -12.33
C SER A 62 37.80 4.89 -10.92
N ALA A 63 39.01 4.65 -10.38
CA ALA A 63 39.16 4.16 -9.01
C ALA A 63 38.77 5.22 -7.96
N GLU A 64 38.86 6.50 -8.30
CA GLU A 64 38.47 7.64 -7.46
C GLU A 64 37.00 8.04 -7.67
N ARG A 65 36.10 7.10 -7.81
CA ARG A 65 34.66 7.36 -7.96
C ARG A 65 33.94 7.14 -6.64
N MET A 66 32.92 7.96 -6.43
CA MET A 66 31.98 7.78 -5.33
C MET A 66 30.63 7.33 -5.85
N ALA A 67 29.94 6.55 -5.03
CA ALA A 67 28.58 6.10 -5.31
C ALA A 67 27.64 6.60 -4.21
N LEU A 68 26.52 7.15 -4.64
CA LEU A 68 25.43 7.63 -3.78
C LEU A 68 24.16 6.87 -4.12
N GLU A 69 23.39 6.54 -3.11
CA GLU A 69 22.05 5.96 -3.23
C GLU A 69 21.01 7.01 -2.87
N LEU A 70 20.02 7.17 -3.72
CA LEU A 70 18.94 8.13 -3.54
C LEU A 70 17.68 7.36 -3.19
N ALA A 71 17.14 7.66 -2.01
CA ALA A 71 15.86 7.12 -1.54
C ALA A 71 14.84 8.25 -1.53
N ALA A 72 13.81 8.13 -2.37
CA ALA A 72 12.72 9.09 -2.44
C ALA A 72 11.71 8.86 -1.31
N SER A 73 11.13 9.94 -0.78
CA SER A 73 10.00 9.88 0.14
C SER A 73 8.72 9.47 -0.60
N ARG A 74 7.68 9.12 0.16
CA ARG A 74 6.37 8.78 -0.41
C ARG A 74 5.64 9.97 -1.06
N HIS A 75 6.07 11.17 -0.74
CA HIS A 75 5.49 12.43 -1.23
C HIS A 75 6.36 13.08 -2.30
N PHE A 76 7.37 12.36 -2.78
CA PHE A 76 8.29 12.88 -3.77
C PHE A 76 7.58 13.11 -5.11
N ASP A 77 7.34 14.38 -5.42
CA ASP A 77 6.70 14.84 -6.66
C ASP A 77 7.44 16.06 -7.22
N PRO A 78 8.61 15.84 -7.88
CA PRO A 78 9.44 16.93 -8.37
C PRO A 78 8.86 17.57 -9.63
N GLY A 79 8.95 18.89 -9.72
CA GLY A 79 8.66 19.62 -10.94
C GLY A 79 9.68 19.35 -12.07
N LEU A 80 9.27 19.55 -13.33
CA LEU A 80 10.15 19.38 -14.51
C LEU A 80 11.43 20.22 -14.40
N GLU A 81 11.35 21.42 -13.86
CA GLU A 81 12.48 22.34 -13.67
C GLU A 81 13.51 21.77 -12.66
N GLU A 82 13.07 21.15 -11.59
CA GLU A 82 13.96 20.52 -10.60
C GLU A 82 14.72 19.35 -11.20
N ILE A 83 14.02 18.52 -11.97
CA ILE A 83 14.64 17.39 -12.68
C ILE A 83 15.64 17.89 -13.71
N PHE A 84 15.30 18.95 -14.44
CA PHE A 84 16.20 19.59 -15.40
C PHE A 84 17.45 20.14 -14.71
N ARG A 85 17.30 20.89 -13.61
CA ARG A 85 18.44 21.37 -12.79
C ARG A 85 19.32 20.20 -12.32
N ARG A 86 18.71 19.08 -11.92
CA ARG A 86 19.47 17.86 -11.59
C ARG A 86 20.27 17.36 -12.78
N GLY A 87 19.68 17.31 -13.95
CA GLY A 87 20.36 16.94 -15.20
C GLY A 87 21.58 17.81 -15.49
N VAL A 88 21.45 19.12 -15.33
CA VAL A 88 22.53 20.10 -15.51
C VAL A 88 23.66 19.88 -14.49
N GLN A 89 23.30 19.61 -13.22
CA GLN A 89 24.28 19.26 -12.18
C GLN A 89 25.08 18.01 -12.54
N LEU A 90 24.40 16.94 -12.97
CA LEU A 90 25.03 15.67 -13.37
C LEU A 90 25.97 15.88 -14.58
N ALA A 91 25.50 16.64 -15.58
CA ALA A 91 26.35 16.98 -16.74
C ALA A 91 27.60 17.79 -16.36
N ARG A 92 27.48 18.73 -15.42
CA ARG A 92 28.63 19.48 -14.87
C ARG A 92 29.54 18.57 -14.05
N ALA A 93 28.99 17.74 -13.18
CA ALA A 93 29.74 16.78 -12.37
C ALA A 93 30.58 15.83 -13.23
N SER A 94 30.13 15.48 -14.43
CA SER A 94 30.90 14.65 -15.37
C SER A 94 32.24 15.27 -15.81
N THR A 95 32.40 16.58 -15.68
CA THR A 95 33.63 17.31 -16.05
C THR A 95 34.60 17.53 -14.88
N SER A 96 34.17 17.25 -13.66
CA SER A 96 34.97 17.47 -12.42
C SER A 96 35.99 16.34 -12.19
N MET A 97 36.75 16.01 -13.22
CA MET A 97 37.80 15.00 -13.22
C MET A 97 39.15 15.69 -13.36
N PRO A 98 40.26 15.11 -12.85
CA PRO A 98 41.58 15.64 -13.08
C PRO A 98 41.86 15.93 -14.54
N TRP A 99 42.69 16.89 -14.85
CA TRP A 99 43.01 17.31 -16.23
C TRP A 99 43.57 16.18 -17.07
N TRP A 100 44.35 15.27 -16.45
CA TRP A 100 44.98 14.11 -17.08
C TRP A 100 44.01 12.98 -17.38
N ALA A 101 42.79 13.02 -16.77
CA ALA A 101 41.83 11.96 -16.91
C ALA A 101 41.28 11.88 -18.35
N PRO A 102 41.32 10.69 -19.00
CA PRO A 102 40.82 10.50 -20.33
C PRO A 102 39.30 10.76 -20.40
N ARG A 103 38.80 11.15 -21.54
CA ARG A 103 37.36 11.38 -21.75
C ARG A 103 36.49 10.17 -21.42
N ARG A 104 37.03 8.96 -21.56
CA ARG A 104 36.30 7.73 -21.28
C ARG A 104 35.93 7.59 -19.78
N SER A 105 36.64 8.25 -18.87
CA SER A 105 36.32 8.31 -17.44
C SER A 105 35.42 9.48 -17.06
N LYS A 106 35.25 10.50 -17.93
CA LYS A 106 34.48 11.73 -17.66
C LYS A 106 32.99 11.50 -17.91
N ALA A 107 32.31 10.78 -16.99
CA ALA A 107 30.88 10.57 -17.03
C ALA A 107 30.32 10.39 -15.62
N VAL A 108 29.06 10.75 -15.43
CA VAL A 108 28.23 10.37 -14.28
C VAL A 108 27.35 9.24 -14.71
N GLN A 109 27.17 8.25 -13.86
CA GLN A 109 26.42 7.04 -14.13
C GLN A 109 25.19 7.03 -13.25
N ILE A 110 24.02 6.80 -13.82
CA ILE A 110 22.79 6.47 -13.11
C ILE A 110 22.60 4.98 -13.25
N ARG A 111 22.40 4.29 -12.13
CA ARG A 111 22.17 2.85 -12.09
C ARG A 111 20.82 2.58 -11.44
N LEU A 112 19.95 1.94 -12.19
CA LEU A 112 18.68 1.39 -11.74
C LEU A 112 18.87 -0.11 -11.58
N ARG A 113 18.94 -0.60 -10.33
CA ARG A 113 19.23 -2.00 -10.03
C ARG A 113 18.12 -2.62 -9.20
N ALA A 114 17.70 -3.81 -9.58
CA ALA A 114 16.80 -4.69 -8.83
C ALA A 114 17.33 -6.13 -8.87
N ASP A 115 17.28 -6.82 -7.72
CA ASP A 115 17.78 -8.18 -7.54
C ASP A 115 16.77 -9.14 -6.90
N GLY A 116 15.52 -8.68 -6.75
CA GLY A 116 14.44 -9.45 -6.13
C GLY A 116 14.47 -9.48 -4.60
N SER A 117 15.54 -8.98 -3.95
CA SER A 117 15.64 -8.89 -2.49
C SER A 117 15.25 -7.50 -1.95
N SER A 118 15.23 -6.50 -2.82
CA SER A 118 14.94 -5.10 -2.46
C SER A 118 14.22 -4.40 -3.61
N PRO A 119 13.49 -3.30 -3.33
CA PRO A 119 12.93 -2.43 -4.37
C PRO A 119 13.98 -1.92 -5.33
N LEU A 120 13.52 -1.39 -6.48
CA LEU A 120 14.40 -0.75 -7.46
C LEU A 120 15.28 0.31 -6.80
N ARG A 121 16.59 0.07 -6.76
CA ARG A 121 17.57 0.99 -6.19
C ARG A 121 18.01 1.99 -7.25
N TYR A 122 17.95 3.26 -6.88
CA TYR A 122 18.44 4.36 -7.72
C TYR A 122 19.80 4.84 -7.19
N ARG A 123 20.85 4.62 -7.97
CA ARG A 123 22.22 4.97 -7.60
C ARG A 123 22.82 5.95 -8.60
N ILE A 124 23.66 6.84 -8.10
CA ILE A 124 24.45 7.75 -8.92
C ILE A 124 25.92 7.54 -8.59
N GLU A 125 26.72 7.30 -9.63
CA GLU A 125 28.17 7.17 -9.50
C GLU A 125 28.84 8.26 -10.29
N GLY A 126 29.78 8.94 -9.69
CA GLY A 126 30.50 10.06 -10.32
C GLY A 126 31.89 10.29 -9.74
N PRO A 127 32.62 11.29 -10.27
CA PRO A 127 33.96 11.65 -9.80
C PRO A 127 33.92 12.08 -8.32
N ALA A 128 34.91 11.65 -7.53
CA ALA A 128 35.04 12.08 -6.14
C ALA A 128 35.19 13.62 -6.00
N GLY A 129 35.87 14.28 -6.96
CA GLY A 129 35.94 15.73 -7.02
C GLY A 129 34.61 16.47 -7.20
N ALA A 130 33.55 15.76 -7.62
CA ALA A 130 32.19 16.28 -7.75
C ALA A 130 31.31 15.96 -6.54
N GLN A 131 31.84 15.46 -5.44
CA GLN A 131 31.08 15.01 -4.28
C GLN A 131 30.00 15.99 -3.84
N ARG A 132 30.34 17.27 -3.68
CA ARG A 132 29.36 18.30 -3.27
C ARG A 132 28.24 18.49 -4.29
N LEU A 133 28.55 18.47 -5.60
CA LEU A 133 27.55 18.58 -6.65
C LEU A 133 26.62 17.36 -6.72
N LEU A 134 27.13 16.18 -6.41
CA LEU A 134 26.34 14.95 -6.45
C LEU A 134 25.48 14.74 -5.21
N SER A 135 25.95 15.18 -4.03
CA SER A 135 25.26 15.04 -2.75
C SER A 135 24.14 16.07 -2.55
N ILE A 136 24.28 17.28 -3.12
CA ILE A 136 23.22 18.28 -3.07
C ILE A 136 22.23 18.01 -4.19
N THR A 137 20.97 17.74 -3.81
CA THR A 137 19.91 17.53 -4.78
C THR A 137 18.99 18.75 -4.84
N PRO A 138 18.44 19.09 -6.02
CA PRO A 138 17.41 20.13 -6.12
C PRO A 138 16.06 19.69 -5.57
N PHE A 139 15.91 18.41 -5.19
CA PHE A 139 14.67 17.79 -4.73
C PHE A 139 14.33 18.05 -3.26
N GLY A 140 15.06 18.93 -2.58
CA GLY A 140 14.80 19.29 -1.19
C GLY A 140 14.89 18.10 -0.21
N PRO A 141 14.09 18.10 0.86
CA PRO A 141 14.12 17.05 1.89
C PRO A 141 13.47 15.72 1.42
N ASP A 142 12.79 15.71 0.28
CA ASP A 142 12.03 14.55 -0.20
C ASP A 142 12.92 13.41 -0.73
N VAL A 143 14.21 13.66 -0.93
CA VAL A 143 15.16 12.64 -1.37
C VAL A 143 16.32 12.56 -0.40
N ALA A 144 16.40 11.45 0.33
CA ALA A 144 17.54 11.14 1.17
C ALA A 144 18.71 10.64 0.32
N VAL A 145 19.89 11.24 0.51
CA VAL A 145 21.13 10.86 -0.17
C VAL A 145 22.06 10.18 0.82
N SER A 146 22.41 8.93 0.56
CA SER A 146 23.32 8.15 1.40
C SER A 146 24.50 7.61 0.59
N ARG A 147 25.62 7.29 1.25
CA ARG A 147 26.71 6.57 0.57
C ARG A 147 26.27 5.17 0.21
N ALA A 148 26.37 4.83 -1.06
CA ALA A 148 26.04 3.50 -1.53
C ALA A 148 27.10 2.49 -1.08
N ARG A 149 26.65 1.30 -0.64
CA ARG A 149 27.54 0.17 -0.34
C ARG A 149 28.17 -0.36 -1.64
N PRO A 150 29.40 -0.86 -1.63
CA PRO A 150 30.00 -1.53 -2.77
C PRO A 150 29.10 -2.65 -3.28
N ILE A 151 28.94 -2.75 -4.59
CA ILE A 151 28.21 -3.85 -5.20
C ILE A 151 29.19 -5.00 -5.38
N THR A 152 28.94 -6.10 -4.70
CA THR A 152 29.64 -7.36 -4.93
C THR A 152 28.79 -8.18 -5.90
N ASP A 153 29.19 -8.20 -7.16
CA ASP A 153 28.49 -9.01 -8.17
C ASP A 153 28.97 -10.46 -8.10
N GLU A 154 28.11 -11.35 -7.61
CA GLU A 154 28.34 -12.79 -7.75
C GLU A 154 28.18 -13.20 -9.22
N PRO A 155 29.07 -14.04 -9.77
CA PRO A 155 28.93 -14.56 -11.11
C PRO A 155 27.67 -15.44 -11.21
N ARG A 156 26.80 -15.12 -12.16
CA ARG A 156 25.57 -15.88 -12.42
C ARG A 156 25.68 -16.64 -13.73
N LYS A 157 25.10 -17.86 -13.76
CA LYS A 157 25.26 -18.80 -14.89
C LYS A 157 24.77 -18.21 -16.21
N HIS A 158 23.60 -17.60 -16.22
CA HIS A 158 23.00 -17.03 -17.41
C HIS A 158 22.97 -15.50 -17.30
N THR A 159 23.80 -14.83 -18.08
CA THR A 159 23.88 -13.36 -18.10
C THR A 159 23.77 -12.85 -19.52
N VAL A 160 22.84 -11.94 -19.76
CA VAL A 160 22.56 -11.31 -21.05
C VAL A 160 22.87 -9.82 -20.97
N ARG A 161 23.47 -9.28 -22.04
CA ARG A 161 23.98 -7.91 -22.11
C ARG A 161 23.44 -7.20 -23.33
N ALA A 162 23.05 -5.94 -23.17
CA ALA A 162 22.59 -5.11 -24.27
C ALA A 162 23.16 -3.69 -24.17
N GLU A 163 23.56 -3.17 -25.31
CA GLU A 163 23.90 -1.76 -25.51
C GLU A 163 22.84 -1.12 -26.41
N PHE A 164 22.39 0.08 -26.06
CA PHE A 164 21.34 0.77 -26.81
C PHE A 164 21.89 1.95 -27.61
N ILE A 165 21.36 2.13 -28.81
CA ILE A 165 21.66 3.26 -29.69
C ILE A 165 20.35 3.95 -30.09
N LEU A 166 20.43 5.23 -30.35
CA LEU A 166 19.32 5.95 -30.96
C LEU A 166 19.21 5.58 -32.43
N ARG A 167 18.05 5.05 -32.82
CA ARG A 167 17.68 4.77 -34.23
C ARG A 167 16.49 5.66 -34.62
N GLY A 168 16.37 5.89 -35.93
CA GLY A 168 15.41 6.80 -36.54
C GLY A 168 16.11 8.00 -37.14
N ARG A 169 15.53 9.20 -37.00
CA ARG A 169 16.19 10.45 -37.42
C ARG A 169 17.13 10.92 -36.30
N PRO A 170 18.45 10.90 -36.49
CA PRO A 170 19.40 11.20 -35.39
C PRO A 170 19.29 12.64 -34.86
N THR A 171 18.68 13.51 -35.63
CA THR A 171 18.44 14.92 -35.28
C THR A 171 17.08 15.18 -34.63
N ALA A 172 16.18 14.18 -34.63
CA ALA A 172 14.88 14.28 -33.95
C ALA A 172 15.00 14.00 -32.44
N PRO A 173 14.20 14.68 -31.60
CA PRO A 173 14.15 14.39 -30.18
C PRO A 173 13.51 13.04 -29.90
N LEU A 174 13.82 12.47 -28.73
CA LEU A 174 13.01 11.46 -28.09
C LEU A 174 11.65 12.07 -27.69
N ARG A 175 10.70 11.22 -27.40
CA ARG A 175 9.42 11.66 -26.87
C ARG A 175 9.60 12.25 -25.47
N GLU A 176 9.09 13.45 -25.24
CA GLU A 176 8.92 13.99 -23.91
C GLU A 176 7.74 13.27 -23.24
N VAL A 177 7.96 12.71 -22.08
CA VAL A 177 6.98 11.90 -21.36
C VAL A 177 6.50 12.71 -20.15
N PRO A 178 5.18 12.81 -19.91
CA PRO A 178 4.66 13.45 -18.71
C PRO A 178 5.14 12.72 -17.46
N LEU A 179 5.12 13.39 -16.32
CA LEU A 179 5.55 12.82 -15.03
C LEU A 179 4.45 12.03 -14.33
N ASP A 180 3.20 12.23 -14.72
CA ASP A 180 2.04 11.48 -14.29
C ASP A 180 1.35 10.85 -15.52
N PRO A 181 1.30 9.49 -15.60
CA PRO A 181 1.96 8.50 -14.74
C PRO A 181 3.50 8.54 -14.85
N ASP A 182 4.19 8.09 -13.80
CA ASP A 182 5.67 8.13 -13.76
C ASP A 182 6.29 7.37 -14.95
N PRO A 183 7.18 7.99 -15.74
CA PRO A 183 7.86 7.33 -16.86
C PRO A 183 8.72 6.11 -16.47
N LEU A 184 9.06 5.97 -15.19
CA LEU A 184 9.76 4.79 -14.68
C LEU A 184 8.84 3.60 -14.42
N GLN A 185 7.49 3.79 -14.39
CA GLN A 185 6.55 2.71 -14.12
C GLN A 185 6.78 1.46 -14.97
N PRO A 186 6.95 1.54 -16.32
CA PRO A 186 7.20 0.35 -17.12
C PRO A 186 8.51 -0.37 -16.79
N LEU A 187 9.54 0.38 -16.33
CA LEU A 187 10.80 -0.22 -15.87
C LEU A 187 10.63 -0.91 -14.52
N VAL A 188 9.84 -0.31 -13.61
CA VAL A 188 9.49 -0.91 -12.32
C VAL A 188 8.66 -2.17 -12.52
N ASP A 189 7.67 -2.14 -13.41
CA ASP A 189 6.84 -3.30 -13.74
C ASP A 189 7.69 -4.44 -14.35
N ALA A 190 8.65 -4.09 -15.22
CA ALA A 190 9.55 -5.05 -15.82
C ALA A 190 10.48 -5.74 -14.80
N VAL A 191 10.70 -5.22 -13.61
CA VAL A 191 11.54 -5.81 -12.56
C VAL A 191 10.74 -6.31 -11.36
N SER A 192 9.42 -6.21 -11.39
CA SER A 192 8.54 -6.52 -10.26
C SER A 192 8.53 -8.01 -9.86
N ASP A 193 8.75 -8.92 -10.81
CA ASP A 193 8.71 -10.38 -10.63
C ASP A 193 10.09 -11.02 -10.49
N LEU A 194 11.14 -10.22 -10.19
CA LEU A 194 12.48 -10.75 -9.92
C LEU A 194 12.48 -11.57 -8.64
N ARG A 195 13.21 -12.68 -8.67
CA ARG A 195 13.31 -13.62 -7.57
C ARG A 195 14.76 -13.76 -7.11
N ALA A 196 15.00 -13.40 -5.84
CA ALA A 196 16.33 -13.51 -5.22
C ALA A 196 16.82 -14.96 -5.11
N ASP A 197 15.90 -15.91 -4.82
CA ASP A 197 16.19 -17.35 -4.74
C ASP A 197 16.66 -17.97 -6.06
N LEU A 198 16.20 -17.41 -7.19
CA LEU A 198 16.66 -17.82 -8.53
C LEU A 198 17.90 -17.02 -9.00
N GLY A 199 18.39 -16.12 -8.16
CA GLY A 199 19.52 -15.26 -8.48
C GLY A 199 19.24 -14.27 -9.61
N ASP A 200 17.97 -13.84 -9.77
CA ASP A 200 17.60 -12.86 -10.77
C ASP A 200 18.25 -11.51 -10.48
N LEU A 201 18.70 -10.84 -11.52
CA LEU A 201 19.25 -9.49 -11.49
C LEU A 201 18.85 -8.75 -12.74
N ALA A 202 18.45 -7.50 -12.58
CA ALA A 202 18.28 -6.56 -13.67
C ALA A 202 18.96 -5.23 -13.30
N GLU A 203 19.78 -4.72 -14.20
CA GLU A 203 20.42 -3.43 -14.00
C GLU A 203 20.43 -2.63 -15.31
N VAL A 204 19.87 -1.42 -15.23
CA VAL A 204 19.91 -0.41 -16.30
C VAL A 204 20.91 0.66 -15.90
N ARG A 205 21.87 0.91 -16.76
CA ARG A 205 22.93 1.89 -16.52
C ARG A 205 22.91 2.96 -17.60
N LEU A 206 22.71 4.20 -17.18
CA LEU A 206 22.74 5.39 -18.00
C LEU A 206 23.99 6.21 -17.65
N ASP A 207 24.94 6.28 -18.59
CA ASP A 207 26.13 7.11 -18.44
C ASP A 207 25.92 8.44 -19.17
N ILE A 208 26.05 9.54 -18.46
CA ILE A 208 25.88 10.90 -18.98
C ILE A 208 27.23 11.59 -19.07
N GLN A 209 27.57 12.06 -20.23
CA GLN A 209 28.79 12.80 -20.51
C GLN A 209 28.46 14.13 -21.15
N ARG A 210 29.02 15.23 -20.62
CA ARG A 210 28.87 16.54 -21.26
C ARG A 210 29.42 16.51 -22.69
N ALA A 211 28.66 17.06 -23.61
CA ALA A 211 29.06 17.15 -25.02
C ALA A 211 30.23 18.15 -25.21
N PRO A 212 31.38 17.74 -25.76
CA PRO A 212 32.46 18.70 -26.02
C PRO A 212 32.12 19.52 -27.26
N LYS A 213 32.37 20.82 -27.19
CA LYS A 213 32.05 21.76 -28.26
C LYS A 213 32.64 21.38 -29.64
N TRP A 214 33.87 20.88 -29.64
CA TRP A 214 34.50 20.47 -30.90
C TRP A 214 33.81 19.24 -31.54
N ALA A 215 33.39 18.27 -30.77
CA ALA A 215 32.69 17.10 -31.28
C ALA A 215 31.28 17.48 -31.78
N LEU A 216 30.64 18.45 -31.12
CA LEU A 216 29.37 18.99 -31.60
C LEU A 216 29.55 19.73 -32.92
N ARG A 217 30.57 20.59 -33.02
CA ARG A 217 30.91 21.26 -34.28
C ARG A 217 31.18 20.26 -35.41
N ALA A 218 32.01 19.26 -35.15
CA ALA A 218 32.31 18.20 -36.15
C ALA A 218 31.03 17.45 -36.56
N ARG A 219 30.15 17.15 -35.61
CA ARG A 219 28.90 16.46 -35.91
C ARG A 219 27.93 17.34 -36.72
N ARG A 220 27.80 18.61 -36.42
CA ARG A 220 27.04 19.59 -37.22
C ARG A 220 27.56 19.67 -38.65
N LEU A 221 28.90 19.77 -38.84
CA LEU A 221 29.50 19.79 -40.14
C LEU A 221 29.18 18.50 -40.94
N GLN A 222 29.31 17.33 -40.32
CA GLN A 222 28.96 16.05 -40.97
C GLN A 222 27.48 16.01 -41.40
N LEU A 223 26.55 16.45 -40.54
CA LEU A 223 25.13 16.50 -40.85
C LEU A 223 24.82 17.47 -41.99
N MET A 224 25.40 18.67 -41.95
CA MET A 224 25.26 19.63 -43.02
C MET A 224 25.82 19.16 -44.34
N GLN A 225 26.99 18.51 -44.34
CA GLN A 225 27.56 17.89 -45.54
C GLN A 225 26.67 16.73 -46.06
N ALA A 226 26.12 15.92 -45.15
CA ALA A 226 25.20 14.84 -45.53
C ALA A 226 23.92 15.38 -46.16
N ALA A 227 23.35 16.45 -45.59
CA ALA A 227 22.16 17.13 -46.09
C ALA A 227 22.41 17.75 -47.46
N ARG A 228 23.54 18.47 -47.64
CA ARG A 228 23.93 19.03 -48.94
C ARG A 228 24.19 17.93 -50.01
N ARG A 229 24.74 16.78 -49.64
CA ARG A 229 24.90 15.64 -50.57
C ARG A 229 23.54 15.04 -50.94
N ALA A 230 22.58 14.97 -49.98
CA ALA A 230 21.22 14.52 -50.28
C ALA A 230 20.52 15.48 -51.25
N GLU A 231 20.60 16.83 -51.01
CA GLU A 231 20.07 17.86 -51.88
C GLU A 231 20.66 17.72 -53.31
N ARG A 232 21.98 17.60 -53.42
CA ARG A 232 22.65 17.38 -54.74
C ARG A 232 22.17 16.11 -55.45
N ARG A 233 21.90 15.04 -54.70
CA ARG A 233 21.35 13.79 -55.27
C ARG A 233 19.90 13.95 -55.71
N GLU A 234 19.09 14.71 -54.99
CA GLU A 234 17.71 15.01 -55.37
C GLU A 234 17.64 15.94 -56.59
N THR A 235 18.48 16.97 -56.63
CA THR A 235 18.60 17.85 -57.80
C THR A 235 19.08 17.07 -59.00
N ALA A 236 20.06 16.14 -58.84
CA ALA A 236 20.54 15.29 -59.92
C ALA A 236 19.46 14.28 -60.38
N ARG A 237 18.62 13.80 -59.50
CA ARG A 237 17.46 12.94 -59.80
C ARG A 237 16.39 13.71 -60.55
N ALA A 238 16.08 14.92 -60.12
CA ALA A 238 15.12 15.81 -60.76
C ALA A 238 15.60 16.18 -62.17
N ALA A 239 16.89 16.51 -62.33
CA ALA A 239 17.48 16.80 -63.62
C ALA A 239 17.48 15.57 -64.55
N ARG A 240 17.74 14.36 -64.08
CA ARG A 240 17.61 13.11 -64.85
C ARG A 240 16.14 12.84 -65.21
N TRP A 241 15.18 13.13 -64.32
CA TRP A 241 13.79 12.98 -64.66
C TRP A 241 13.36 13.92 -65.77
N VAL A 242 13.74 15.23 -65.70
CA VAL A 242 13.48 16.20 -66.74
C VAL A 242 14.12 15.78 -68.08
N ARG A 243 15.38 15.27 -68.06
CA ARG A 243 16.02 14.76 -69.26
C ARG A 243 15.34 13.51 -69.88
N ARG A 244 14.83 12.60 -68.98
CA ARG A 244 14.09 11.43 -69.48
C ARG A 244 12.73 11.81 -70.06
N ASP A 245 12.07 12.81 -69.46
CA ASP A 245 10.80 13.29 -69.96
C ASP A 245 11.00 14.04 -71.30
N ALA A 246 12.06 14.81 -71.41
CA ALA A 246 12.48 15.44 -72.68
C ALA A 246 12.87 14.40 -73.75
N ALA A 247 13.69 13.38 -73.44
CA ALA A 247 14.07 12.31 -74.38
C ALA A 247 12.88 11.45 -74.78
N GLY A 248 11.90 11.21 -73.90
CA GLY A 248 10.66 10.51 -74.23
C GLY A 248 9.74 11.33 -75.18
N PHE A 249 10.00 12.59 -75.32
CA PHE A 249 9.29 13.44 -76.32
C PHE A 249 9.89 13.33 -77.74
N GLU A 250 11.21 13.09 -77.87
CA GLU A 250 11.89 12.91 -79.15
C GLU A 250 11.68 11.52 -79.73
N ASP A 251 11.45 10.46 -78.88
CA ASP A 251 11.26 9.07 -79.31
C ASP A 251 9.82 8.70 -79.72
N SER A 252 8.89 9.65 -79.72
CA SER A 252 7.48 9.32 -79.96
C SER A 252 7.14 9.39 -81.51
N LEU A 253 8.04 9.01 -82.38
CA LEU A 253 7.74 8.72 -83.82
C LEU A 253 6.59 7.71 -83.97
N GLY A 254 6.51 6.77 -83.09
CA GLY A 254 5.37 5.84 -82.94
C GLY A 254 4.03 6.47 -82.63
N TRP A 255 4.01 7.59 -81.88
CA TRP A 255 2.77 8.31 -81.52
C TRP A 255 2.28 9.13 -82.70
N HIS A 256 3.19 9.75 -83.45
CA HIS A 256 2.83 10.46 -84.66
C HIS A 256 2.33 9.54 -85.81
N LEU A 257 2.91 8.33 -85.96
CA LEU A 257 2.43 7.32 -86.87
C LEU A 257 1.06 6.75 -86.51
N GLN A 258 0.79 6.58 -85.22
CA GLN A 258 -0.50 6.10 -84.73
C GLN A 258 -1.60 7.16 -84.88
N GLN A 259 -1.28 8.45 -84.81
CA GLN A 259 -2.17 9.55 -85.05
C GLN A 259 -2.55 9.71 -86.55
N LEU A 260 -1.57 9.45 -87.49
CA LEU A 260 -1.79 9.44 -88.94
C LEU A 260 -2.67 8.23 -89.38
N VAL A 261 -2.56 7.12 -88.72
CA VAL A 261 -3.30 5.89 -89.09
C VAL A 261 -4.71 5.81 -88.49
N SER A 262 -4.95 6.44 -87.32
CA SER A 262 -6.22 6.24 -86.63
C SER A 262 -7.31 7.31 -86.82
N GLY A 263 -7.03 8.41 -87.54
CA GLY A 263 -8.01 9.41 -87.96
C GLY A 263 -9.00 9.97 -86.91
N ARG A 264 -8.76 9.68 -85.61
CA ARG A 264 -9.58 10.13 -84.55
C ARG A 264 -8.95 11.32 -83.84
N GLN A 265 -9.58 12.46 -84.00
CA GLN A 265 -9.38 13.63 -83.13
C GLN A 265 -9.90 13.22 -81.70
N GLY A 266 -9.02 12.56 -80.96
CA GLY A 266 -9.22 12.28 -79.57
C GLY A 266 -9.02 13.54 -78.74
N GLY A 267 -10.09 14.01 -78.05
CA GLY A 267 -10.04 15.09 -77.16
C GLY A 267 -8.92 14.95 -76.11
N ALA A 268 -8.31 16.05 -75.76
CA ALA A 268 -7.26 16.14 -74.74
C ALA A 268 -7.74 15.53 -73.42
N ALA A 269 -7.59 14.21 -73.29
CA ALA A 269 -7.67 13.53 -71.99
C ALA A 269 -6.50 14.06 -71.20
N GLY A 270 -6.83 14.83 -70.17
CA GLY A 270 -5.89 15.57 -69.36
C GLY A 270 -4.71 14.76 -68.91
N ARG A 271 -3.56 14.96 -69.56
CA ARG A 271 -2.26 14.57 -69.01
C ARG A 271 -2.13 15.32 -67.67
N ARG A 272 -2.22 14.57 -66.56
CA ARG A 272 -1.70 15.08 -65.31
C ARG A 272 -0.23 15.44 -65.55
N LEU A 273 0.03 16.73 -65.66
CA LEU A 273 1.40 17.25 -65.57
C LEU A 273 1.94 16.82 -64.18
N VAL A 274 2.66 15.73 -64.15
CA VAL A 274 3.43 15.33 -62.96
C VAL A 274 4.54 16.37 -62.88
N MET A 275 4.35 17.40 -62.10
CA MET A 275 5.38 18.41 -61.85
C MET A 275 6.67 17.70 -61.33
N PRO A 276 7.83 18.09 -61.87
CA PRO A 276 9.08 17.57 -61.37
C PRO A 276 9.17 17.88 -59.84
N PRO A 277 9.68 16.97 -59.04
CA PRO A 277 9.87 17.20 -57.62
C PRO A 277 10.75 18.44 -57.44
N VAL A 278 10.17 19.50 -56.88
CA VAL A 278 10.93 20.73 -56.58
C VAL A 278 12.00 20.36 -55.56
N PRO A 279 13.29 20.58 -55.85
CA PRO A 279 14.34 20.31 -54.87
C PRO A 279 14.12 21.16 -53.61
N ARG A 280 13.85 20.56 -52.50
CA ARG A 280 13.77 21.26 -51.22
C ARG A 280 15.15 21.81 -50.87
N ARG A 281 15.27 23.12 -50.74
CA ARG A 281 16.43 23.76 -50.13
C ARG A 281 16.59 23.20 -48.72
N VAL A 282 17.80 22.79 -48.37
CA VAL A 282 18.13 22.31 -47.05
C VAL A 282 18.02 23.44 -46.07
N ASP A 283 16.96 23.41 -45.23
CA ASP A 283 16.89 24.27 -44.06
C ASP A 283 17.91 23.79 -43.02
N ARG A 284 18.71 24.74 -42.50
CA ARG A 284 19.72 24.49 -41.49
C ARG A 284 19.07 23.96 -40.20
N ALA A 285 17.93 24.51 -39.78
CA ALA A 285 17.22 24.08 -38.60
C ALA A 285 16.69 22.64 -38.75
N GLU A 286 16.11 22.32 -39.92
CA GLU A 286 15.62 20.97 -40.22
C GLU A 286 16.77 19.95 -40.30
N ALA A 287 17.91 20.31 -40.89
CA ALA A 287 19.08 19.45 -41.05
C ALA A 287 19.76 19.14 -39.71
N LEU A 288 19.83 20.11 -38.81
CA LEU A 288 20.48 19.97 -37.52
C LEU A 288 19.50 19.53 -36.42
N GLY A 289 18.22 19.84 -36.54
CA GLY A 289 17.19 19.53 -35.56
C GLY A 289 17.64 19.86 -34.14
N LYS A 290 17.52 18.95 -33.20
CA LYS A 290 17.92 19.14 -31.78
C LYS A 290 19.39 19.51 -31.57
N LEU A 291 20.23 19.37 -32.57
CA LEU A 291 21.64 19.78 -32.52
C LEU A 291 21.87 21.20 -33.04
N ALA A 292 20.82 21.94 -33.42
CA ALA A 292 20.93 23.32 -33.90
C ALA A 292 21.44 24.28 -32.83
N GLU A 293 20.98 24.10 -31.60
CA GLU A 293 21.32 24.89 -30.41
C GLU A 293 22.36 24.19 -29.55
N ASP A 294 23.11 24.95 -28.76
CA ASP A 294 24.16 24.43 -27.90
C ASP A 294 23.61 23.99 -26.52
N ASP A 295 22.30 24.18 -26.31
CA ASP A 295 21.69 24.08 -25.00
C ASP A 295 21.56 22.63 -24.54
N HIS A 296 22.18 22.35 -23.41
CA HIS A 296 22.01 21.18 -22.57
C HIS A 296 22.15 19.81 -23.25
N LEU A 297 22.91 19.76 -24.36
CA LEU A 297 23.22 18.51 -25.06
C LEU A 297 24.24 17.68 -24.29
N VAL A 298 23.91 16.40 -24.12
CA VAL A 298 24.76 15.39 -23.51
C VAL A 298 24.97 14.22 -24.48
N ARG A 299 26.06 13.49 -24.27
CA ARG A 299 26.28 12.19 -24.90
C ARG A 299 25.94 11.09 -23.92
N VAL A 300 25.17 10.13 -24.35
CA VAL A 300 24.59 9.12 -23.48
C VAL A 300 25.01 7.71 -23.91
N GLN A 301 25.43 6.90 -22.94
CA GLN A 301 25.61 5.46 -23.09
C GLN A 301 24.58 4.75 -22.23
N LEU A 302 23.72 3.94 -22.85
CA LEU A 302 22.72 3.14 -22.18
C LEU A 302 23.08 1.67 -22.30
N LEU A 303 23.33 1.03 -21.16
CA LEU A 303 23.71 -0.37 -21.03
C LEU A 303 22.70 -1.09 -20.14
N ILE A 304 22.32 -2.30 -20.52
CA ILE A 304 21.47 -3.16 -19.69
C ILE A 304 22.15 -4.50 -19.49
N MET A 305 22.09 -5.02 -18.28
CA MET A 305 22.54 -6.35 -17.93
C MET A 305 21.44 -7.05 -17.13
N CYS A 306 21.06 -8.24 -17.58
CA CYS A 306 20.16 -9.14 -16.87
C CYS A 306 20.87 -10.45 -16.59
N ALA A 307 20.65 -11.02 -15.42
CA ALA A 307 21.23 -12.29 -15.04
C ALA A 307 20.26 -13.14 -14.24
N SER A 308 20.42 -14.47 -14.32
CA SER A 308 19.63 -15.45 -13.55
C SER A 308 20.42 -16.75 -13.42
N ARG A 309 20.07 -17.60 -12.47
CA ARG A 309 20.53 -18.98 -12.39
C ARG A 309 19.76 -19.90 -13.34
N VAL A 310 18.57 -19.48 -13.79
CA VAL A 310 17.68 -20.23 -14.66
C VAL A 310 17.80 -19.73 -16.10
N GLU A 311 17.88 -20.68 -17.04
CA GLU A 311 17.97 -20.39 -18.48
C GLU A 311 16.71 -19.70 -18.99
N GLY A 312 16.85 -18.80 -19.96
CA GLY A 312 15.74 -18.07 -20.59
C GLY A 312 15.21 -16.87 -19.80
N ARG A 313 15.29 -16.87 -18.45
CA ARG A 313 14.76 -15.77 -17.63
C ARG A 313 15.45 -14.43 -17.87
N ALA A 314 16.79 -14.45 -17.98
CA ALA A 314 17.56 -13.23 -18.26
C ALA A 314 17.20 -12.62 -19.62
N GLN A 315 16.97 -13.46 -20.66
CA GLN A 315 16.53 -13.01 -21.99
C GLN A 315 15.13 -12.42 -21.96
N ALA A 316 14.17 -13.08 -21.29
CA ALA A 316 12.82 -12.58 -21.13
C ALA A 316 12.82 -11.22 -20.41
N ARG A 317 13.62 -11.08 -19.36
CA ARG A 317 13.79 -9.82 -18.64
C ARG A 317 14.34 -8.70 -19.50
N LEU A 318 15.37 -8.99 -20.28
CA LEU A 318 15.93 -8.01 -21.22
C LEU A 318 14.88 -7.54 -22.24
N ALA A 319 14.04 -8.44 -22.74
CA ALA A 319 12.96 -8.09 -23.65
C ALA A 319 11.91 -7.17 -23.00
N GLN A 320 11.54 -7.43 -21.74
CA GLN A 320 10.61 -6.56 -20.97
C GLN A 320 11.21 -5.18 -20.73
N LEU A 321 12.48 -5.09 -20.32
CA LEU A 321 13.18 -3.80 -20.15
C LEU A 321 13.32 -3.04 -21.48
N GLN A 322 13.50 -3.75 -22.59
CA GLN A 322 13.51 -3.11 -23.91
C GLN A 322 12.14 -2.52 -24.24
N ALA A 323 11.05 -3.26 -23.99
CA ALA A 323 9.69 -2.77 -24.20
C ALA A 323 9.39 -1.56 -23.30
N ALA A 324 9.87 -1.57 -22.05
CA ALA A 324 9.74 -0.45 -21.13
C ALA A 324 10.43 0.83 -21.65
N LEU A 325 11.54 0.71 -22.34
CA LEU A 325 12.24 1.86 -22.96
C LEU A 325 11.52 2.43 -24.19
N ASP A 326 10.59 1.70 -24.81
CA ASP A 326 9.82 2.18 -25.95
C ASP A 326 8.87 3.34 -25.58
N VAL A 327 8.57 3.56 -24.31
CA VAL A 327 7.82 4.72 -23.81
C VAL A 327 8.49 6.04 -24.20
N PHE A 328 9.82 6.08 -24.26
CA PHE A 328 10.61 7.22 -24.70
C PHE A 328 10.71 7.34 -26.23
N GLY A 329 10.07 6.40 -26.96
CA GLY A 329 10.12 6.33 -28.42
C GLY A 329 9.26 7.39 -29.08
N GLY A 330 9.88 8.10 -30.03
CA GLY A 330 9.23 9.09 -30.92
C GLY A 330 9.76 8.92 -32.35
N ARG A 331 10.11 10.04 -32.99
CA ARG A 331 10.83 10.00 -34.28
C ARG A 331 12.25 9.44 -34.16
N SER A 332 12.84 9.47 -32.97
CA SER A 332 14.00 8.71 -32.52
C SER A 332 13.57 7.73 -31.42
N ARG A 333 14.19 6.55 -31.36
CA ARG A 333 13.90 5.54 -30.34
C ARG A 333 15.17 4.79 -29.93
N TRP A 334 15.15 4.24 -28.72
CA TRP A 334 16.19 3.34 -28.26
C TRP A 334 16.07 2.00 -28.96
N ALA A 335 17.17 1.50 -29.49
CA ALA A 335 17.21 0.18 -30.11
C ALA A 335 18.50 -0.53 -29.72
N MET A 336 18.45 -1.83 -29.56
CA MET A 336 19.65 -2.62 -29.28
C MET A 336 20.67 -2.51 -30.41
N ARG A 337 21.92 -2.24 -30.03
CA ARG A 337 23.07 -2.21 -30.92
C ARG A 337 23.45 -3.64 -31.33
N GLY A 338 23.61 -3.90 -32.58
CA GLY A 338 24.08 -5.18 -33.08
C GLY A 338 24.09 -5.21 -34.62
N LEU A 339 24.98 -6.03 -35.20
CA LEU A 339 25.02 -6.35 -36.62
C LEU A 339 24.00 -7.46 -36.88
N ARG A 340 23.10 -7.27 -37.84
CA ARG A 340 22.19 -8.32 -38.31
C ARG A 340 22.88 -9.12 -39.40
N VAL A 341 22.98 -10.44 -39.21
CA VAL A 341 23.47 -11.41 -40.16
C VAL A 341 22.37 -12.46 -40.31
N GLY A 342 21.54 -12.31 -41.32
CA GLY A 342 20.33 -13.12 -41.47
C GLY A 342 19.39 -12.97 -40.28
N PRO A 343 18.91 -14.07 -39.67
CA PRO A 343 18.04 -14.04 -38.46
C PRO A 343 18.83 -13.68 -37.20
N TRP A 344 20.15 -13.73 -37.23
CA TRP A 344 21.01 -13.52 -36.07
C TRP A 344 21.36 -12.06 -35.87
N ARG A 345 21.37 -11.63 -34.60
CA ARG A 345 21.87 -10.32 -34.20
C ARG A 345 23.12 -10.48 -33.34
N LEU A 346 24.27 -10.15 -33.90
CA LEU A 346 25.54 -10.12 -33.19
C LEU A 346 25.63 -8.81 -32.40
N GLY A 347 25.33 -8.88 -31.12
CA GLY A 347 25.27 -7.74 -30.20
C GLY A 347 26.31 -7.81 -29.08
N ALA A 348 25.97 -7.17 -27.95
CA ALA A 348 26.87 -7.05 -26.80
C ALA A 348 27.24 -8.39 -26.12
N ASP A 349 26.49 -9.47 -26.36
CA ASP A 349 26.77 -10.80 -25.83
C ASP A 349 27.77 -11.61 -26.67
N HIS A 350 28.05 -11.16 -27.90
CA HIS A 350 28.89 -11.90 -28.82
C HIS A 350 30.32 -11.34 -28.87
N TRP A 351 31.29 -12.20 -29.06
CA TRP A 351 32.69 -11.79 -29.26
C TRP A 351 32.84 -11.00 -30.58
N PRO A 352 33.61 -9.92 -30.66
CA PRO A 352 34.43 -9.28 -29.62
C PRO A 352 33.68 -8.23 -28.77
N SER A 353 32.43 -7.92 -29.11
CA SER A 353 31.59 -6.87 -28.46
C SER A 353 31.37 -7.16 -26.98
N ARG A 354 31.25 -8.43 -26.57
CA ARG A 354 31.12 -8.87 -25.19
C ARG A 354 32.26 -8.36 -24.30
N ARG A 355 33.54 -8.58 -24.78
CA ARG A 355 34.69 -8.09 -24.00
C ARG A 355 34.73 -6.57 -23.90
N ALA A 356 34.25 -5.87 -24.93
CA ALA A 356 34.14 -4.41 -24.89
C ALA A 356 33.05 -3.94 -23.95
N PHE A 357 31.90 -4.63 -23.92
CA PHE A 357 30.83 -4.36 -22.97
C PHE A 357 31.26 -4.59 -21.52
N GLU A 358 31.87 -5.74 -21.20
CA GLU A 358 32.33 -6.11 -19.87
C GLU A 358 33.35 -5.12 -19.30
N ARG A 359 34.28 -4.67 -20.15
CA ARG A 359 35.24 -3.62 -19.76
C ARG A 359 34.55 -2.31 -19.41
N ARG A 360 33.59 -1.89 -20.21
CA ARG A 360 32.80 -0.67 -19.93
C ARG A 360 31.98 -0.82 -18.66
N TRP A 361 31.38 -1.97 -18.47
CA TRP A 361 30.58 -2.29 -17.30
C TRP A 361 31.39 -2.30 -16.02
N ARG A 362 32.48 -3.08 -15.98
CA ARG A 362 33.28 -3.25 -14.76
C ARG A 362 34.06 -2.00 -14.38
N HIS A 363 34.62 -1.29 -15.35
CA HIS A 363 35.51 -0.16 -15.10
C HIS A 363 34.85 1.20 -15.22
N GLY A 364 33.57 1.24 -15.50
CA GLY A 364 32.84 2.49 -15.58
C GLY A 364 33.22 3.36 -16.80
N TYR A 365 33.73 2.79 -17.89
CA TYR A 365 34.07 3.56 -19.06
C TYR A 365 32.86 4.04 -19.83
N CYS A 366 32.84 5.31 -20.18
CA CYS A 366 31.82 5.90 -21.03
C CYS A 366 32.34 6.04 -22.46
N GLN A 367 31.81 5.25 -23.39
CA GLN A 367 32.09 5.28 -24.81
C GLN A 367 30.76 5.35 -25.59
N PRO A 368 30.04 6.46 -25.51
CA PRO A 368 28.73 6.56 -26.12
C PRO A 368 28.82 6.40 -27.64
N PRO A 369 27.87 5.66 -28.25
CA PRO A 369 27.72 5.59 -29.70
C PRO A 369 27.66 6.96 -30.34
N ARG A 370 28.13 7.05 -31.61
CA ARG A 370 28.16 8.34 -32.36
C ARG A 370 26.76 8.95 -32.55
N ALA A 371 25.70 8.15 -32.51
CA ALA A 371 24.32 8.59 -32.68
C ALA A 371 23.68 9.14 -31.38
N ASN A 372 24.20 8.78 -30.20
CA ASN A 372 23.57 9.03 -28.92
C ASN A 372 23.83 10.47 -28.42
N TRP A 373 23.23 11.43 -29.09
CA TRP A 373 23.13 12.82 -28.66
C TRP A 373 21.72 13.06 -28.16
N VAL A 374 21.58 13.52 -26.92
CA VAL A 374 20.28 13.67 -26.24
C VAL A 374 20.26 15.02 -25.54
N ARG A 375 19.13 15.71 -25.51
CA ARG A 375 18.89 16.86 -24.63
C ARG A 375 18.56 16.37 -23.24
N LEU A 376 18.81 17.17 -22.22
CA LEU A 376 18.48 16.78 -20.82
C LEU A 376 16.99 16.65 -20.60
N GLU A 377 16.17 17.43 -21.30
CA GLU A 377 14.71 17.39 -21.25
C GLU A 377 14.17 16.02 -21.75
N GLU A 378 14.85 15.41 -22.72
CA GLU A 378 14.51 14.08 -23.22
C GLU A 378 14.79 12.93 -22.23
N LEU A 379 15.54 13.21 -21.15
CA LEU A 379 15.94 12.25 -20.12
C LEU A 379 15.22 12.45 -18.78
N THR A 380 14.31 13.42 -18.68
CA THR A 380 13.63 13.77 -17.41
C THR A 380 13.11 12.56 -16.64
N GLY A 381 12.52 11.59 -17.32
CA GLY A 381 12.04 10.36 -16.70
C GLY A 381 13.12 9.48 -16.06
N LEU A 382 14.40 9.57 -16.51
CA LEU A 382 15.51 8.76 -16.00
C LEU A 382 16.43 9.53 -15.03
N LEU A 383 16.28 10.86 -14.93
CA LEU A 383 17.15 11.73 -14.12
C LEU A 383 16.69 11.86 -12.66
N LYS A 384 15.60 11.21 -12.29
CA LYS A 384 14.99 11.22 -10.96
C LYS A 384 14.76 9.81 -10.45
N PRO A 385 14.71 9.58 -9.12
CA PRO A 385 14.16 8.33 -8.59
C PRO A 385 12.65 8.23 -8.86
N PRO A 386 12.02 7.05 -8.63
CA PRO A 386 10.57 6.89 -8.75
C PRO A 386 9.82 7.89 -7.88
N THR A 387 8.73 8.47 -8.42
CA THR A 387 7.89 9.47 -7.76
C THR A 387 6.67 8.85 -7.08
N VAL A 388 5.84 9.66 -6.43
CA VAL A 388 4.52 9.27 -5.89
C VAL A 388 3.61 8.66 -6.95
N HIS A 389 3.76 9.04 -8.22
CA HIS A 389 3.03 8.50 -9.37
C HIS A 389 3.57 7.17 -9.89
N CYS A 390 4.57 6.61 -9.22
CA CYS A 390 5.14 5.29 -9.54
C CYS A 390 4.65 4.26 -8.53
N ARG A 391 3.93 3.25 -9.02
CA ARG A 391 3.53 2.09 -8.21
C ARG A 391 4.75 1.18 -8.06
N LEU A 392 5.46 1.34 -6.96
CA LEU A 392 6.56 0.42 -6.64
C LEU A 392 5.95 -0.94 -6.30
N PRO A 393 6.34 -2.03 -6.97
CA PRO A 393 5.87 -3.35 -6.61
C PRO A 393 6.34 -3.67 -5.20
N LEU A 394 5.42 -4.12 -4.36
CA LEU A 394 5.77 -4.71 -3.08
C LEU A 394 6.51 -6.02 -3.36
N LEU A 395 7.77 -6.05 -2.99
CA LEU A 395 8.51 -7.29 -3.02
C LEU A 395 7.94 -8.23 -1.96
N ALA A 396 7.76 -9.48 -2.29
CA ALA A 396 7.27 -10.51 -1.35
C ALA A 396 8.11 -10.61 -0.07
N GLY A 397 9.33 -10.08 -0.06
CA GLY A 397 10.21 -9.99 1.11
C GLY A 397 9.81 -8.90 2.12
N ASP A 398 8.96 -7.93 1.75
CA ASP A 398 8.53 -6.86 2.66
C ASP A 398 7.32 -7.27 3.52
N LEU A 399 6.60 -8.33 3.12
CA LEU A 399 5.45 -8.85 3.83
C LEU A 399 5.85 -10.11 4.61
N PRO A 400 5.57 -10.15 5.94
CA PRO A 400 5.77 -11.37 6.71
C PRO A 400 4.95 -12.52 6.14
N SER A 401 5.56 -13.69 5.99
CA SER A 401 4.85 -14.91 5.65
C SER A 401 4.16 -15.46 6.89
N TYR A 402 2.87 -15.80 6.77
CA TYR A 402 2.13 -16.37 7.88
C TYR A 402 2.58 -17.80 8.19
N THR A 403 2.77 -18.08 9.47
CA THR A 403 2.98 -19.42 10.01
C THR A 403 1.90 -19.70 11.04
N PHE A 404 1.17 -20.80 10.88
CA PHE A 404 0.11 -21.19 11.79
C PHE A 404 0.62 -21.39 13.22
N GLY A 405 -0.11 -20.88 14.21
CA GLY A 405 0.27 -20.96 15.62
C GLY A 405 1.36 -19.99 16.08
N ASN A 406 1.83 -19.09 15.21
CA ASN A 406 2.79 -18.07 15.62
C ASN A 406 2.06 -16.87 16.27
N PRO A 407 2.32 -16.54 17.57
CA PRO A 407 1.64 -15.46 18.28
C PRO A 407 2.04 -14.06 17.83
N GLU A 408 3.10 -13.93 17.05
CA GLU A 408 3.54 -12.63 16.52
C GLU A 408 2.84 -12.24 15.21
N LEU A 409 2.15 -13.18 14.58
CA LEU A 409 1.63 -13.00 13.21
C LEU A 409 0.10 -13.12 13.15
N LEU A 410 -0.51 -12.27 12.34
CA LEU A 410 -1.92 -12.32 11.98
C LEU A 410 -2.10 -12.52 10.48
N LEU A 411 -2.86 -13.54 10.12
CA LEU A 411 -3.15 -13.83 8.72
C LEU A 411 -4.00 -12.73 8.09
N GLN A 412 -3.57 -12.21 6.95
CA GLN A 412 -4.27 -11.17 6.21
C GLN A 412 -4.94 -11.69 4.92
N GLY A 413 -4.39 -12.72 4.33
CA GLY A 413 -4.89 -13.32 3.10
C GLY A 413 -3.80 -14.01 2.30
N LEU A 414 -4.14 -14.38 1.07
CA LEU A 414 -3.24 -15.01 0.12
C LEU A 414 -2.81 -13.95 -0.92
N TYR A 415 -1.54 -13.63 -0.94
CA TYR A 415 -0.94 -12.79 -1.97
C TYR A 415 -0.51 -13.65 -3.16
N ARG A 416 -1.01 -13.33 -4.34
CA ARG A 416 -0.55 -13.95 -5.58
C ARG A 416 0.61 -13.12 -6.14
N GLY A 417 1.81 -13.65 -5.99
CA GLY A 417 3.00 -13.02 -6.53
C GLY A 417 2.98 -12.94 -8.07
N PRO A 418 3.84 -12.11 -8.67
CA PRO A 418 4.01 -12.05 -10.13
C PRO A 418 4.42 -13.40 -10.75
N ASP A 419 5.01 -14.28 -9.93
CA ASP A 419 5.38 -15.65 -10.26
C ASP A 419 4.18 -16.63 -10.31
N GLY A 420 2.96 -16.14 -10.06
CA GLY A 420 1.72 -16.91 -10.00
C GLY A 420 1.55 -17.74 -8.72
N ARG A 421 2.55 -17.79 -7.83
CA ARG A 421 2.46 -18.52 -6.56
C ARG A 421 1.65 -17.74 -5.53
N ARG A 422 0.80 -18.46 -4.80
CA ARG A 422 0.08 -17.92 -3.67
C ARG A 422 0.91 -18.08 -2.40
N ARG A 423 0.98 -17.03 -1.60
CA ARG A 423 1.66 -17.01 -0.29
C ARG A 423 0.71 -16.46 0.76
N MET A 424 0.66 -17.10 1.91
CA MET A 424 -0.03 -16.56 3.08
C MET A 424 0.73 -15.34 3.60
N VAL A 425 0.06 -14.20 3.62
CA VAL A 425 0.61 -12.92 4.07
C VAL A 425 0.10 -12.60 5.44
N ALA A 426 0.98 -12.10 6.29
CA ALA A 426 0.67 -11.71 7.65
C ALA A 426 1.02 -10.24 7.93
N THR A 427 0.48 -9.72 9.01
CA THR A 427 0.96 -8.54 9.72
C THR A 427 1.46 -8.94 11.11
N TYR A 428 2.27 -8.08 11.71
CA TYR A 428 2.66 -8.30 13.12
C TYR A 428 1.49 -8.00 14.04
N ALA A 429 1.17 -8.93 14.92
CA ALA A 429 0.05 -8.83 15.86
C ALA A 429 0.14 -7.59 16.75
N ALA A 430 1.36 -7.21 17.16
CA ALA A 430 1.61 -6.02 17.98
C ALA A 430 1.35 -4.69 17.22
N GLU A 431 1.46 -4.69 15.89
CA GLU A 431 1.24 -3.50 15.04
C GLU A 431 -0.20 -3.43 14.49
N THR A 432 -0.91 -4.56 14.49
CA THR A 432 -2.29 -4.64 13.99
C THR A 432 -3.25 -4.32 15.12
N LEU A 433 -3.52 -3.03 15.31
CA LEU A 433 -4.29 -2.52 16.44
C LEU A 433 -5.80 -2.52 16.15
N PHE A 434 -6.20 -1.79 15.12
CA PHE A 434 -7.58 -1.70 14.69
C PHE A 434 -7.68 -2.08 13.22
N GLU A 435 -8.67 -2.89 12.89
CA GLU A 435 -8.94 -3.33 11.54
C GLU A 435 -10.37 -2.99 11.15
N CYS A 436 -10.55 -2.52 9.93
CA CYS A 436 -11.86 -2.31 9.35
C CYS A 436 -11.96 -3.06 8.02
N ALA A 437 -13.00 -3.87 7.88
CA ALA A 437 -13.34 -4.54 6.64
C ALA A 437 -14.72 -4.11 6.14
N VAL A 438 -14.77 -3.57 4.91
CA VAL A 438 -15.99 -3.06 4.28
C VAL A 438 -16.29 -3.82 2.99
N GLY A 439 -17.56 -3.96 2.64
CA GLY A 439 -18.01 -4.51 1.37
C GLY A 439 -19.30 -5.30 1.46
N LYS A 440 -19.80 -5.77 0.33
CA LYS A 440 -21.09 -6.47 0.25
C LYS A 440 -21.13 -7.78 1.03
N ALA A 441 -22.33 -8.26 1.34
CA ALA A 441 -22.56 -9.59 1.92
C ALA A 441 -21.96 -10.66 1.01
N GLY A 442 -21.39 -11.72 1.60
CA GLY A 442 -20.76 -12.82 0.88
C GLY A 442 -19.40 -12.48 0.24
N GLY A 443 -18.86 -11.27 0.45
CA GLY A 443 -17.54 -10.85 -0.08
C GLY A 443 -16.33 -11.46 0.60
N GLY A 444 -16.49 -12.18 1.73
CA GLY A 444 -15.39 -12.84 2.45
C GLY A 444 -14.88 -12.09 3.68
N LYS A 445 -15.54 -11.02 4.14
CA LYS A 445 -15.15 -10.26 5.35
C LYS A 445 -15.10 -11.15 6.59
N THR A 446 -16.19 -11.87 6.87
CA THR A 446 -16.30 -12.78 8.02
C THR A 446 -15.31 -13.92 7.92
N GLU A 447 -15.10 -14.51 6.73
CA GLU A 447 -14.13 -15.59 6.52
C GLU A 447 -12.69 -15.14 6.86
N ARG A 448 -12.31 -13.90 6.47
CA ARG A 448 -11.01 -13.32 6.83
C ARG A 448 -10.88 -13.12 8.34
N ALA A 449 -11.92 -12.60 8.99
CA ALA A 449 -11.93 -12.41 10.44
C ALA A 449 -11.84 -13.75 11.20
N LEU A 450 -12.57 -14.78 10.72
CA LEU A 450 -12.51 -16.13 11.27
C LEU A 450 -11.12 -16.74 11.14
N ALA A 451 -10.48 -16.60 9.98
CA ALA A 451 -9.12 -17.12 9.80
C ALA A 451 -8.11 -16.46 10.75
N GLN A 452 -8.24 -15.15 10.98
CA GLN A 452 -7.43 -14.46 11.98
C GLN A 452 -7.74 -14.96 13.40
N ALA A 453 -9.02 -15.03 13.77
CA ALA A 453 -9.46 -15.46 15.09
C ALA A 453 -9.03 -16.88 15.42
N ILE A 454 -9.19 -17.82 14.49
CA ILE A 454 -8.75 -19.22 14.62
C ILE A 454 -7.23 -19.29 14.76
N GLY A 455 -6.49 -18.65 13.88
CA GLY A 455 -5.03 -18.62 13.95
C GLY A 455 -4.51 -18.04 15.27
N TRP A 456 -5.14 -16.95 15.75
CA TRP A 456 -4.83 -16.30 17.00
C TRP A 456 -5.16 -17.19 18.23
N ALA A 457 -6.30 -17.89 18.21
CA ALA A 457 -6.68 -18.84 19.22
C ALA A 457 -5.66 -19.98 19.37
N HIS A 458 -5.25 -20.58 18.26
CA HIS A 458 -4.22 -21.63 18.23
C HIS A 458 -2.83 -21.14 18.65
N ALA A 459 -2.53 -19.87 18.44
CA ALA A 459 -1.32 -19.23 18.94
C ALA A 459 -1.35 -18.92 20.45
N GLY A 460 -2.40 -19.32 21.17
CA GLY A 460 -2.56 -19.08 22.59
C GLY A 460 -3.16 -17.72 22.94
N GLY A 461 -3.63 -16.95 21.97
CA GLY A 461 -4.26 -15.65 22.18
C GLY A 461 -5.68 -15.75 22.70
N GLY A 462 -6.11 -14.71 23.46
CA GLY A 462 -7.49 -14.53 23.89
C GLY A 462 -8.27 -13.66 22.90
N LEU A 463 -9.55 -13.94 22.75
CA LEU A 463 -10.41 -13.19 21.86
C LEU A 463 -11.89 -13.23 22.26
N MET A 464 -12.64 -12.24 21.79
CA MET A 464 -14.09 -12.27 21.78
C MET A 464 -14.59 -12.07 20.37
N PHE A 465 -15.47 -12.94 19.93
CA PHE A 465 -16.15 -12.83 18.63
C PHE A 465 -17.63 -12.56 18.89
N LEU A 466 -18.12 -11.40 18.46
CA LEU A 466 -19.52 -11.03 18.55
C LEU A 466 -20.19 -11.27 17.19
N ASP A 467 -21.09 -12.25 17.18
CA ASP A 467 -21.79 -12.76 15.98
C ASP A 467 -23.30 -12.60 16.16
N PRO A 468 -23.90 -11.50 15.68
CA PRO A 468 -25.33 -11.26 15.80
C PRO A 468 -26.21 -12.28 15.10
N HIS A 469 -25.69 -12.95 14.08
CA HIS A 469 -26.45 -13.86 13.22
C HIS A 469 -26.20 -15.35 13.53
N ARG A 470 -25.19 -15.67 14.36
CA ARG A 470 -24.76 -17.04 14.70
C ARG A 470 -24.25 -17.87 13.48
N ASP A 471 -23.91 -17.20 12.38
CA ASP A 471 -23.42 -17.86 11.18
C ASP A 471 -21.92 -18.19 11.25
N SER A 472 -21.16 -17.43 12.05
CA SER A 472 -19.72 -17.58 12.16
C SER A 472 -19.31 -18.76 13.07
N TRP A 473 -20.09 -19.08 14.13
CA TRP A 473 -19.77 -20.18 15.03
C TRP A 473 -19.74 -21.55 14.34
N PRO A 474 -20.79 -21.98 13.60
CA PRO A 474 -20.76 -23.26 12.90
C PRO A 474 -19.60 -23.37 11.90
N ARG A 475 -19.20 -22.22 11.33
CA ARG A 475 -18.09 -22.14 10.39
C ARG A 475 -16.73 -22.26 11.06
N ALA A 476 -16.55 -21.69 12.27
CA ALA A 476 -15.32 -21.71 13.03
C ALA A 476 -15.13 -23.01 13.83
N ALA A 477 -16.22 -23.58 14.37
CA ALA A 477 -16.18 -24.68 15.31
C ALA A 477 -15.34 -25.91 14.87
N PRO A 478 -15.38 -26.36 13.59
CA PRO A 478 -14.53 -27.46 13.14
C PRO A 478 -13.03 -27.19 13.30
N PHE A 479 -12.61 -25.94 13.18
CA PHE A 479 -11.20 -25.54 13.29
C PHE A 479 -10.76 -25.22 14.71
N LEU A 480 -11.71 -25.04 15.63
CA LEU A 480 -11.48 -24.80 17.05
C LEU A 480 -11.62 -26.09 17.90
N ALA A 481 -12.10 -27.18 17.32
CA ALA A 481 -12.38 -28.42 18.03
C ALA A 481 -11.10 -29.23 18.36
N HIS A 482 -10.20 -28.59 19.08
CA HIS A 482 -8.91 -29.18 19.55
C HIS A 482 -8.83 -29.21 21.05
N ASP A 483 -8.28 -30.30 21.61
CA ASP A 483 -8.26 -30.56 23.07
C ASP A 483 -7.57 -29.42 23.85
N HIS A 484 -6.51 -28.82 23.31
CA HIS A 484 -5.82 -27.67 23.94
C HIS A 484 -6.58 -26.35 23.96
N LEU A 485 -7.71 -26.26 23.24
CA LEU A 485 -8.55 -25.09 23.22
C LEU A 485 -9.85 -25.25 24.01
N MET A 486 -10.32 -26.48 24.23
CA MET A 486 -11.67 -26.76 24.77
C MET A 486 -11.95 -26.07 26.08
N ASP A 487 -11.01 -26.07 27.02
CA ASP A 487 -11.16 -25.42 28.32
C ASP A 487 -11.12 -23.89 28.29
N ARG A 488 -10.70 -23.32 27.19
CA ARG A 488 -10.56 -21.87 26.97
C ARG A 488 -11.70 -21.27 26.16
N ILE A 489 -12.59 -22.10 25.61
CA ILE A 489 -13.68 -21.63 24.77
C ILE A 489 -14.95 -21.51 25.58
N ALA A 490 -15.59 -20.32 25.56
CA ALA A 490 -16.89 -20.06 26.14
C ALA A 490 -17.87 -19.63 25.04
N LEU A 491 -18.97 -20.41 24.90
CA LEU A 491 -20.05 -20.11 23.94
C LEU A 491 -21.27 -19.55 24.67
N ILE A 492 -21.55 -18.27 24.46
CA ILE A 492 -22.73 -17.56 24.96
C ILE A 492 -23.73 -17.41 23.81
N ASP A 493 -24.64 -18.35 23.71
CA ASP A 493 -25.62 -18.40 22.63
C ASP A 493 -27.02 -18.07 23.15
N LEU A 494 -27.50 -16.87 22.85
CA LEU A 494 -28.82 -16.40 23.27
C LEU A 494 -29.93 -16.70 22.24
N ASN A 495 -29.60 -17.37 21.13
CA ASN A 495 -30.62 -17.87 20.21
C ASN A 495 -31.37 -19.09 20.77
N ALA A 496 -30.80 -19.74 21.79
CA ALA A 496 -31.44 -20.80 22.56
C ALA A 496 -32.07 -21.93 21.70
N ASN A 497 -31.35 -22.35 20.64
CA ASN A 497 -31.80 -23.40 19.71
C ASN A 497 -31.53 -24.79 20.27
N GLY A 498 -32.33 -25.76 19.82
CA GLY A 498 -32.23 -27.17 20.16
C GLY A 498 -33.29 -27.69 21.11
N PRO A 499 -33.39 -29.03 21.35
CA PRO A 499 -34.46 -29.65 22.14
C PRO A 499 -34.41 -29.31 23.63
N VAL A 500 -33.21 -29.00 24.17
CA VAL A 500 -33.00 -28.50 25.53
C VAL A 500 -32.09 -27.30 25.44
N PRO A 501 -32.65 -26.10 25.22
CA PRO A 501 -31.83 -24.90 25.08
C PRO A 501 -31.10 -24.59 26.39
N LYS A 502 -29.79 -24.30 26.26
CA LYS A 502 -28.90 -23.92 27.38
C LYS A 502 -28.46 -22.49 27.19
N VAL A 503 -28.51 -21.71 28.27
CA VAL A 503 -28.17 -20.30 28.26
C VAL A 503 -27.19 -20.02 29.41
N SER A 504 -26.25 -19.12 29.20
CA SER A 504 -25.35 -18.61 30.25
C SER A 504 -26.06 -17.60 31.15
N SER A 505 -25.38 -17.03 32.13
CA SER A 505 -25.92 -15.97 32.97
C SER A 505 -24.96 -14.79 33.08
N TRP A 506 -25.55 -13.61 33.17
CA TRP A 506 -24.83 -12.38 33.39
C TRP A 506 -25.70 -11.39 34.18
N ASN A 507 -25.16 -10.89 35.28
CA ASN A 507 -25.76 -9.81 36.04
C ASN A 507 -25.00 -8.52 35.79
N PRO A 508 -25.52 -7.57 34.96
CA PRO A 508 -24.86 -6.30 34.73
C PRO A 508 -24.62 -5.46 36.01
N LEU A 509 -25.43 -5.68 37.05
CA LEU A 509 -25.29 -5.08 38.38
C LEU A 509 -24.34 -5.85 39.30
N GLY A 510 -23.72 -6.95 38.82
CA GLY A 510 -22.93 -7.83 39.63
C GLY A 510 -21.67 -7.17 40.21
N MET A 511 -21.52 -7.30 41.57
CA MET A 511 -20.41 -6.74 42.31
C MET A 511 -19.39 -7.79 42.75
N GLN A 512 -19.55 -9.04 42.31
CA GLN A 512 -18.74 -10.19 42.73
C GLN A 512 -17.25 -10.12 42.36
N HIS A 513 -16.88 -9.24 41.42
CA HIS A 513 -15.49 -9.08 40.97
C HIS A 513 -14.91 -7.70 41.35
N GLY A 514 -15.53 -7.00 42.29
CA GLY A 514 -15.03 -5.77 42.87
C GLY A 514 -15.01 -4.53 41.96
N PRO A 515 -15.93 -4.37 40.97
CA PRO A 515 -15.98 -3.12 40.22
C PRO A 515 -16.35 -1.94 41.15
N ALA A 516 -15.93 -0.72 40.77
CA ALA A 516 -16.35 0.48 41.47
C ALA A 516 -17.84 0.70 41.26
N PRO A 517 -18.65 0.90 42.31
CA PRO A 517 -20.11 1.05 42.21
C PRO A 517 -20.55 2.13 41.24
N HIS A 518 -19.95 3.32 41.32
CA HIS A 518 -20.28 4.44 40.45
C HIS A 518 -20.01 4.15 38.97
N GLU A 519 -18.93 3.40 38.65
CA GLU A 519 -18.64 3.00 37.26
C GLU A 519 -19.70 2.03 36.71
N VAL A 520 -20.29 1.20 37.54
CA VAL A 520 -21.37 0.28 37.13
C VAL A 520 -22.68 1.05 36.94
N VAL A 521 -23.01 2.00 37.81
CA VAL A 521 -24.18 2.88 37.67
C VAL A 521 -24.07 3.67 36.37
N GLU A 522 -22.95 4.35 36.14
CA GLU A 522 -22.67 5.13 34.94
C GLU A 522 -22.79 4.27 33.68
N ALA A 523 -22.07 3.15 33.63
CA ALA A 523 -22.09 2.28 32.46
C ALA A 523 -23.48 1.76 32.08
N LEU A 524 -24.30 1.44 33.08
CA LEU A 524 -25.66 0.98 32.84
C LEU A 524 -26.61 2.13 32.44
N THR A 525 -26.52 3.25 33.12
CA THR A 525 -27.33 4.44 32.76
C THR A 525 -27.03 4.85 31.31
N ASP A 526 -25.77 4.93 30.94
CA ASP A 526 -25.34 5.24 29.57
C ASP A 526 -25.80 4.18 28.56
N ALA A 527 -25.78 2.90 28.91
CA ALA A 527 -26.27 1.86 28.02
C ALA A 527 -27.76 2.00 27.73
N PHE A 528 -28.56 2.32 28.75
CA PHE A 528 -30.00 2.60 28.61
C PHE A 528 -30.23 3.87 27.80
N ALA A 529 -29.50 4.95 28.13
CA ALA A 529 -29.59 6.22 27.43
C ALA A 529 -29.26 6.04 25.92
N ALA A 530 -28.16 5.40 25.61
CA ALA A 530 -27.76 5.17 24.23
C ALA A 530 -28.76 4.31 23.45
N ALA A 531 -29.22 3.20 24.04
CA ALA A 531 -30.13 2.25 23.36
C ALA A 531 -31.54 2.82 23.15
N LEU A 532 -31.99 3.71 24.05
CA LEU A 532 -33.34 4.28 24.03
C LEU A 532 -33.38 5.72 23.50
N GLY A 533 -32.22 6.31 23.22
CA GLY A 533 -32.10 7.67 22.72
C GLY A 533 -32.44 8.71 23.79
N TRP A 534 -32.11 8.43 25.05
CA TRP A 534 -32.29 9.39 26.15
C TRP A 534 -31.12 10.34 26.25
N ASP A 535 -31.41 11.59 26.48
CA ASP A 535 -30.44 12.64 26.84
C ASP A 535 -31.03 13.61 27.84
N ASP A 536 -30.21 14.53 28.33
CA ASP A 536 -30.62 15.53 29.33
C ASP A 536 -31.71 16.48 28.84
N ALA A 537 -31.89 16.60 27.53
CA ALA A 537 -32.92 17.45 26.94
C ALA A 537 -34.28 16.73 26.83
N ASN A 538 -34.28 15.42 26.46
CA ASN A 538 -35.54 14.69 26.18
C ASN A 538 -36.02 13.77 27.28
N ALA A 539 -35.13 13.27 28.16
CA ALA A 539 -35.49 12.29 29.18
C ALA A 539 -34.72 12.44 30.51
N PRO A 540 -34.51 13.67 31.06
CA PRO A 540 -33.71 13.87 32.27
C PRO A 540 -34.30 13.14 33.47
N ARG A 541 -35.63 13.11 33.58
CA ARG A 541 -36.34 12.38 34.67
C ARG A 541 -36.08 10.86 34.56
N ALA A 542 -36.07 10.27 33.36
CA ALA A 542 -35.84 8.86 33.21
C ALA A 542 -34.42 8.48 33.63
N ILE A 543 -33.42 9.28 33.24
CA ILE A 543 -32.02 9.13 33.64
C ILE A 543 -31.90 9.20 35.16
N THR A 544 -32.44 10.21 35.79
CA THR A 544 -32.39 10.40 37.26
C THR A 544 -33.06 9.24 38.03
N ILE A 545 -34.26 8.82 37.61
CA ILE A 545 -34.96 7.69 38.24
C ILE A 545 -34.16 6.39 38.11
N LEU A 546 -33.62 6.13 36.90
CA LEU A 546 -32.81 4.95 36.64
C LEU A 546 -31.52 4.97 37.46
N THR A 547 -30.78 6.08 37.47
CA THR A 547 -29.56 6.24 38.27
C THR A 547 -29.80 6.00 39.75
N ALA A 548 -30.84 6.63 40.33
CA ALA A 548 -31.20 6.44 41.74
C ALA A 548 -31.59 4.98 42.06
N ALA A 549 -32.32 4.31 41.15
CA ALA A 549 -32.69 2.91 41.33
C ALA A 549 -31.47 1.98 41.23
N LEU A 550 -30.59 2.19 40.24
CA LEU A 550 -29.36 1.40 40.07
C LEU A 550 -28.42 1.57 41.27
N SER A 551 -28.25 2.78 41.80
CA SER A 551 -27.42 3.06 42.98
C SER A 551 -27.82 2.21 44.18
N VAL A 552 -29.14 2.13 44.47
CA VAL A 552 -29.63 1.28 45.57
C VAL A 552 -29.41 -0.20 45.28
N LEU A 553 -29.73 -0.68 44.07
CA LEU A 553 -29.57 -2.09 43.74
C LEU A 553 -28.08 -2.52 43.76
N ILE A 554 -27.19 -1.65 43.35
CA ILE A 554 -25.74 -1.90 43.40
C ILE A 554 -25.25 -1.91 44.86
N ALA A 555 -25.76 -1.02 45.71
CA ALA A 555 -25.46 -1.04 47.15
C ALA A 555 -25.94 -2.35 47.80
N VAL A 556 -27.12 -2.88 47.41
CA VAL A 556 -27.61 -4.19 47.83
C VAL A 556 -26.63 -5.29 47.36
N ASN A 557 -26.17 -5.21 46.15
CA ASN A 557 -25.23 -6.20 45.58
C ASN A 557 -23.86 -6.16 46.27
N GLN A 558 -23.39 -4.97 46.63
CA GLN A 558 -22.19 -4.85 47.45
C GLN A 558 -22.36 -5.54 48.83
N ALA A 559 -23.49 -5.31 49.48
CA ALA A 559 -23.79 -5.94 50.73
C ALA A 559 -23.88 -7.47 50.63
N ALA A 560 -24.52 -7.99 49.56
CA ALA A 560 -24.60 -9.43 49.28
C ALA A 560 -23.24 -10.05 49.02
N CYS A 561 -22.37 -9.39 48.23
CA CYS A 561 -21.01 -9.88 47.99
C CYS A 561 -20.14 -9.83 49.25
N GLN A 562 -20.22 -8.78 50.06
CA GLN A 562 -19.49 -8.70 51.33
C GLN A 562 -19.93 -9.75 52.33
N ALA A 563 -21.23 -10.13 52.29
CA ALA A 563 -21.78 -11.25 53.12
C ALA A 563 -21.41 -12.64 52.53
N GLY A 564 -20.62 -12.74 51.46
CA GLY A 564 -20.26 -13.99 50.79
C GLY A 564 -21.43 -14.67 50.06
N ARG A 565 -22.47 -13.93 49.72
CA ARG A 565 -23.69 -14.45 49.09
C ARG A 565 -23.95 -13.83 47.69
N PRO A 566 -23.08 -14.01 46.72
CA PRO A 566 -23.19 -13.39 45.41
C PRO A 566 -24.44 -13.86 44.64
N GLU A 567 -25.02 -14.98 44.97
CA GLU A 567 -26.27 -15.51 44.40
C GLU A 567 -27.50 -14.73 44.83
N ASP A 568 -27.45 -13.96 45.93
CA ASP A 568 -28.52 -13.13 46.44
C ASP A 568 -28.48 -11.67 45.94
N GLN A 569 -27.62 -11.39 44.99
CA GLN A 569 -27.54 -10.07 44.34
C GLN A 569 -28.83 -9.75 43.58
N ALA A 570 -29.24 -8.50 43.64
CA ALA A 570 -30.30 -7.95 42.83
C ALA A 570 -29.89 -7.89 41.33
N THR A 571 -30.84 -8.01 40.44
CA THR A 571 -30.69 -7.87 39.00
C THR A 571 -31.39 -6.61 38.50
N VAL A 572 -31.21 -6.26 37.22
CA VAL A 572 -31.89 -5.11 36.58
C VAL A 572 -33.42 -5.17 36.74
N PHE A 573 -33.99 -6.38 36.82
CA PHE A 573 -35.43 -6.57 36.96
C PHE A 573 -35.99 -6.18 38.33
N HIS A 574 -35.12 -6.08 39.36
CA HIS A 574 -35.49 -5.63 40.70
C HIS A 574 -35.77 -4.11 40.76
N ALA A 575 -35.36 -3.35 39.74
CA ALA A 575 -35.75 -1.95 39.64
C ALA A 575 -37.28 -1.76 39.65
N ARG A 576 -38.04 -2.73 39.11
CA ARG A 576 -39.49 -2.73 39.19
C ARG A 576 -39.94 -2.80 40.62
N ALA A 577 -39.50 -3.81 41.39
CA ALA A 577 -39.92 -3.96 42.82
C ALA A 577 -39.50 -2.73 43.63
N LEU A 578 -38.29 -2.20 43.44
CA LEU A 578 -37.78 -1.02 44.10
C LEU A 578 -38.67 0.21 43.86
N LEU A 579 -39.15 0.40 42.62
CA LEU A 579 -39.95 1.56 42.24
C LEU A 579 -41.44 1.40 42.62
N THR A 580 -42.00 0.16 42.64
CA THR A 580 -43.44 -0.05 42.78
C THR A 580 -43.86 -0.72 44.11
N ASP A 581 -42.96 -1.45 44.79
CA ASP A 581 -43.26 -2.12 46.05
C ASP A 581 -42.68 -1.32 47.25
N PRO A 582 -43.53 -0.69 48.10
CA PRO A 582 -43.07 0.08 49.24
C PRO A 582 -42.29 -0.78 50.29
N GLY A 583 -42.67 -2.04 50.46
CA GLY A 583 -42.02 -2.93 51.43
C GLY A 583 -40.59 -3.30 50.99
N PHE A 584 -40.45 -3.72 49.74
CA PHE A 584 -39.13 -4.01 49.16
C PHE A 584 -38.23 -2.77 49.19
N ARG A 585 -38.76 -1.63 48.80
CA ARG A 585 -38.02 -0.35 48.78
C ARG A 585 -37.54 0.03 50.17
N ALA A 586 -38.41 -0.02 51.19
CA ALA A 586 -38.04 0.33 52.55
C ALA A 586 -36.94 -0.60 53.07
N ALA A 587 -37.03 -1.92 52.83
CA ALA A 587 -36.03 -2.87 53.24
C ALA A 587 -34.68 -2.65 52.51
N ALA A 588 -34.73 -2.35 51.22
CA ALA A 588 -33.51 -2.07 50.44
C ALA A 588 -32.80 -0.81 50.90
N LEU A 589 -33.52 0.29 51.08
CA LEU A 589 -32.97 1.56 51.60
C LEU A 589 -32.43 1.43 53.03
N ALA A 590 -33.10 0.70 53.92
CA ALA A 590 -32.64 0.45 55.28
C ALA A 590 -31.35 -0.39 55.32
N ALA A 591 -31.28 -1.46 54.49
CA ALA A 591 -30.12 -2.35 54.42
C ALA A 591 -28.89 -1.71 53.78
N THR A 592 -29.05 -0.60 53.04
CA THR A 592 -27.97 0.07 52.27
C THR A 592 -27.71 1.51 52.73
N ALA A 593 -28.30 1.93 53.84
CA ALA A 593 -28.23 3.33 54.32
C ALA A 593 -26.78 3.82 54.53
N ASP A 594 -25.88 2.95 54.94
CA ASP A 594 -24.45 3.21 55.16
C ASP A 594 -23.61 3.28 53.87
N ARG A 595 -24.12 2.79 52.71
CA ARG A 595 -23.45 2.66 51.43
C ARG A 595 -23.87 3.72 50.41
N LEU A 596 -25.04 4.34 50.67
CA LEU A 596 -25.57 5.35 49.79
C LEU A 596 -25.06 6.74 50.21
N ASP A 597 -24.70 7.55 49.20
CA ASP A 597 -24.36 8.97 49.39
C ASP A 597 -25.60 9.77 49.89
N GLU A 598 -25.35 10.93 50.51
CA GLU A 598 -26.40 11.77 51.07
C GLU A 598 -27.40 12.26 50.04
N GLU A 599 -26.91 12.54 48.81
CA GLU A 599 -27.75 13.04 47.71
C GLU A 599 -28.75 11.95 47.27
N THR A 600 -28.28 10.75 47.05
CA THR A 600 -29.13 9.59 46.72
C THR A 600 -30.16 9.32 47.85
N ARG A 601 -29.75 9.36 49.13
CA ARG A 601 -30.66 9.19 50.28
C ARG A 601 -31.72 10.29 50.32
N SER A 602 -31.30 11.54 50.17
CA SER A 602 -32.21 12.70 50.13
C SER A 602 -33.20 12.58 48.96
N TRP A 603 -32.73 12.18 47.78
CA TRP A 603 -33.62 11.98 46.64
C TRP A 603 -34.73 10.96 46.93
N TRP A 604 -34.39 9.81 47.49
CA TRP A 604 -35.40 8.79 47.88
C TRP A 604 -36.37 9.26 48.96
N LYS A 605 -35.92 10.12 49.85
CA LYS A 605 -36.72 10.66 50.96
C LYS A 605 -37.63 11.81 50.55
N THR A 606 -37.17 12.70 49.67
CA THR A 606 -37.87 13.96 49.37
C THR A 606 -38.43 14.01 47.95
N VAL A 607 -37.65 13.60 46.94
CA VAL A 607 -38.05 13.73 45.53
C VAL A 607 -38.93 12.55 45.08
N PHE A 608 -38.52 11.33 45.43
CA PHE A 608 -39.25 10.14 44.99
C PHE A 608 -40.74 10.13 45.40
N PRO A 609 -41.13 10.48 46.62
CA PRO A 609 -42.55 10.49 47.00
C PRO A 609 -43.40 11.55 46.29
N ALA A 610 -42.77 12.60 45.74
CA ALA A 610 -43.44 13.66 45.00
C ALA A 610 -43.61 13.32 43.47
N LEU A 611 -43.03 12.21 43.02
CA LEU A 611 -43.12 11.81 41.59
C LEU A 611 -44.53 11.24 41.33
N PRO A 612 -45.11 11.59 40.16
CA PRO A 612 -46.38 11.00 39.75
C PRO A 612 -46.19 9.50 39.42
N ALA A 613 -47.24 8.70 39.59
CA ALA A 613 -47.19 7.24 39.43
C ALA A 613 -46.79 6.78 38.01
N ASP A 614 -47.07 7.57 36.98
CA ASP A 614 -46.71 7.33 35.58
C ASP A 614 -45.23 7.62 35.24
N ALA A 615 -44.54 8.40 36.12
CA ALA A 615 -43.13 8.76 35.91
C ALA A 615 -42.20 7.54 35.77
N PHE A 616 -42.57 6.43 36.38
CA PHE A 616 -41.76 5.22 36.37
C PHE A 616 -41.91 4.41 35.06
N ALA A 617 -42.99 4.63 34.31
CA ALA A 617 -43.27 3.85 33.09
C ALA A 617 -42.16 3.92 32.06
N VAL A 618 -41.48 5.05 31.93
CA VAL A 618 -40.36 5.25 30.99
C VAL A 618 -39.19 4.32 31.29
N VAL A 619 -38.94 4.01 32.58
CA VAL A 619 -37.88 3.05 32.99
C VAL A 619 -38.41 1.63 33.02
N LEU A 620 -39.63 1.40 33.46
CA LEU A 620 -40.22 0.06 33.62
C LEU A 620 -40.56 -0.62 32.30
N ASN A 621 -40.99 0.13 31.28
CA ASN A 621 -41.37 -0.43 29.99
C ASN A 621 -40.21 -1.13 29.24
N PRO A 622 -39.01 -0.55 29.14
CA PRO A 622 -37.84 -1.24 28.56
C PRO A 622 -37.47 -2.51 29.34
N LEU A 623 -37.48 -2.45 30.67
CA LEU A 623 -37.19 -3.60 31.54
C LEU A 623 -38.25 -4.69 31.40
N ALA A 624 -39.53 -4.32 31.27
CA ALA A 624 -40.61 -5.27 31.04
C ALA A 624 -40.43 -6.00 29.67
N ARG A 625 -40.01 -5.28 28.64
CA ARG A 625 -39.70 -5.89 27.33
C ARG A 625 -38.52 -6.87 27.41
N LEU A 626 -37.44 -6.53 28.13
CA LEU A 626 -36.34 -7.45 28.42
C LEU A 626 -36.82 -8.71 29.17
N ALA A 627 -37.67 -8.54 30.17
CA ALA A 627 -38.20 -9.62 30.99
C ALA A 627 -39.23 -10.51 30.23
N ALA A 628 -39.89 -9.98 29.22
CA ALA A 628 -40.85 -10.72 28.39
C ALA A 628 -40.19 -11.80 27.53
N ASN A 629 -38.94 -11.63 27.11
CA ASN A 629 -38.18 -12.65 26.43
C ASN A 629 -37.60 -13.64 27.45
N PRO A 630 -38.00 -14.94 27.42
CA PRO A 630 -37.56 -15.91 28.41
C PRO A 630 -36.02 -16.15 28.40
N VAL A 631 -35.38 -16.04 27.26
CA VAL A 631 -33.93 -16.20 27.14
C VAL A 631 -33.22 -15.01 27.77
N THR A 632 -33.63 -13.79 27.47
CA THR A 632 -33.05 -12.58 28.03
C THR A 632 -33.30 -12.52 29.53
N ARG A 633 -34.53 -12.92 29.98
CA ARG A 633 -34.86 -13.01 31.40
C ARG A 633 -34.00 -14.04 32.14
N ALA A 634 -33.76 -15.20 31.53
CA ALA A 634 -32.87 -16.23 32.08
C ALA A 634 -31.43 -15.73 32.16
N PHE A 635 -30.92 -15.05 31.09
CA PHE A 635 -29.58 -14.54 31.01
C PHE A 635 -29.28 -13.45 32.03
N LEU A 636 -30.17 -12.43 32.14
CA LEU A 636 -29.99 -11.24 32.99
C LEU A 636 -30.62 -11.39 34.38
N GLY A 637 -31.36 -12.44 34.64
CA GLY A 637 -32.15 -12.61 35.84
C GLY A 637 -31.46 -13.40 36.96
N GLN A 638 -30.19 -13.71 36.87
CA GLN A 638 -29.44 -14.46 37.88
C GLN A 638 -28.67 -13.49 38.77
N GLY A 639 -28.61 -13.75 40.11
CA GLY A 639 -27.80 -12.95 41.04
C GLY A 639 -26.31 -13.01 40.72
N ALA A 640 -25.76 -14.20 40.46
CA ALA A 640 -24.36 -14.42 40.10
C ALA A 640 -24.17 -14.50 38.57
N SER A 641 -23.07 -13.94 38.05
CA SER A 641 -22.68 -13.99 36.65
C SER A 641 -21.75 -15.18 36.38
N ALA A 642 -22.03 -15.94 35.32
CA ALA A 642 -21.05 -16.82 34.71
C ALA A 642 -20.16 -16.07 33.69
N TYR A 643 -20.72 -15.09 32.99
CA TYR A 643 -19.97 -14.20 32.12
C TYR A 643 -19.21 -13.12 32.87
N ASN A 644 -17.93 -12.93 32.52
CA ASN A 644 -17.07 -11.87 33.02
C ASN A 644 -16.05 -11.48 31.94
N ALA A 645 -16.25 -10.32 31.33
CA ALA A 645 -15.38 -9.81 30.24
C ALA A 645 -13.94 -9.58 30.71
N ARG A 646 -13.74 -9.05 31.93
CA ARG A 646 -12.39 -8.79 32.45
C ARG A 646 -11.62 -10.11 32.68
N ALA A 647 -12.21 -11.09 33.33
CA ALA A 647 -11.60 -12.40 33.54
C ALA A 647 -11.31 -13.11 32.22
N ALA A 648 -12.22 -13.01 31.27
CA ALA A 648 -12.00 -13.56 29.92
C ALA A 648 -10.75 -12.98 29.24
N MET A 649 -10.50 -11.70 29.38
CA MET A 649 -9.31 -11.05 28.84
C MET A 649 -8.03 -11.51 29.56
N ASP A 650 -8.03 -11.55 30.88
CA ASP A 650 -6.84 -11.84 31.68
C ASP A 650 -6.44 -13.31 31.59
N HIS A 651 -7.41 -14.22 31.42
CA HIS A 651 -7.20 -15.65 31.24
C HIS A 651 -7.09 -16.10 29.77
N ARG A 652 -7.02 -15.17 28.83
CA ARG A 652 -6.92 -15.45 27.38
C ARG A 652 -8.03 -16.36 26.86
N MET A 653 -9.25 -16.18 27.36
CA MET A 653 -10.40 -16.96 26.94
C MET A 653 -10.77 -16.67 25.49
N ILE A 654 -11.40 -17.63 24.84
CA ILE A 654 -11.98 -17.51 23.52
C ILE A 654 -13.50 -17.44 23.71
N VAL A 655 -14.05 -16.24 23.69
CA VAL A 655 -15.47 -16.03 23.98
C VAL A 655 -16.23 -15.80 22.69
N TRP A 656 -17.22 -16.64 22.42
CA TRP A 656 -18.12 -16.47 21.31
C TRP A 656 -19.48 -16.01 21.83
N VAL A 657 -19.91 -14.82 21.42
CA VAL A 657 -21.19 -14.23 21.88
C VAL A 657 -22.13 -14.10 20.67
N CYS A 658 -23.25 -14.83 20.75
CA CYS A 658 -24.31 -14.80 19.75
C CYS A 658 -25.56 -14.17 20.41
N PRO A 659 -25.72 -12.84 20.41
CA PRO A 659 -26.93 -12.20 20.86
C PRO A 659 -28.10 -12.56 19.94
N ALA A 660 -29.31 -12.57 20.43
CA ALA A 660 -30.49 -12.92 19.64
C ALA A 660 -31.13 -11.66 19.04
N GLY A 661 -31.26 -11.66 17.71
CA GLY A 661 -32.10 -10.73 16.96
C GLY A 661 -31.59 -9.28 16.83
N ASN A 662 -32.44 -8.42 16.23
CA ASN A 662 -32.16 -7.01 15.93
C ASN A 662 -33.28 -6.08 16.42
N GLY A 663 -34.12 -6.53 17.34
CA GLY A 663 -35.23 -5.74 17.89
C GLY A 663 -34.77 -4.66 18.89
N PRO A 664 -35.70 -3.83 19.39
CA PRO A 664 -35.37 -2.82 20.41
C PRO A 664 -34.82 -3.43 21.71
N THR A 665 -35.25 -4.63 22.05
CA THR A 665 -34.76 -5.40 23.22
C THR A 665 -33.32 -5.81 23.03
N ASP A 666 -32.99 -6.26 21.82
CA ASP A 666 -31.65 -6.72 21.47
C ASP A 666 -30.65 -5.56 21.40
N ARG A 667 -31.11 -4.38 20.98
CA ARG A 667 -30.29 -3.16 21.03
C ARG A 667 -29.89 -2.79 22.46
N LEU A 668 -30.82 -2.86 23.42
CA LEU A 668 -30.49 -2.60 24.81
C LEU A 668 -29.50 -3.62 25.36
N LEU A 669 -29.70 -4.92 25.10
CA LEU A 669 -28.76 -5.97 25.47
C LEU A 669 -27.37 -5.75 24.86
N THR A 670 -27.32 -5.38 23.60
CA THR A 670 -26.08 -5.09 22.87
C THR A 670 -25.37 -3.86 23.46
N ALA A 671 -26.12 -2.81 23.83
CA ALA A 671 -25.57 -1.64 24.50
C ALA A 671 -24.99 -1.98 25.87
N LEU A 672 -25.69 -2.79 26.65
CA LEU A 672 -25.21 -3.28 27.95
C LEU A 672 -23.90 -4.05 27.79
N LEU A 673 -23.82 -4.99 26.84
CA LEU A 673 -22.61 -5.76 26.56
C LEU A 673 -21.45 -4.87 26.08
N ALA A 674 -21.72 -3.88 25.21
CA ALA A 674 -20.70 -2.96 24.72
C ALA A 674 -20.13 -2.08 25.84
N ARG A 675 -21.00 -1.56 26.72
CA ARG A 675 -20.56 -0.75 27.87
C ARG A 675 -19.81 -1.59 28.91
N ASP A 676 -20.24 -2.80 29.19
CA ASP A 676 -19.51 -3.73 30.07
C ASP A 676 -18.11 -4.03 29.51
N LEU A 677 -18.01 -4.27 28.20
CA LEU A 677 -16.75 -4.48 27.52
C LEU A 677 -15.80 -3.28 27.63
N LEU A 678 -16.32 -2.05 27.37
CA LEU A 678 -15.55 -0.82 27.53
C LEU A 678 -15.06 -0.67 28.96
N ARG A 679 -15.93 -0.87 29.97
CA ARG A 679 -15.59 -0.83 31.37
C ARG A 679 -14.55 -1.88 31.74
N ALA A 680 -14.73 -3.12 31.27
CA ALA A 680 -13.80 -4.22 31.51
C ALA A 680 -12.41 -3.95 30.92
N VAL A 681 -12.32 -3.35 29.74
CA VAL A 681 -11.03 -2.97 29.14
C VAL A 681 -10.38 -1.85 29.94
N ARG A 682 -11.14 -0.79 30.30
CA ARG A 682 -10.62 0.34 31.06
C ARG A 682 -10.20 -0.05 32.48
N SER A 683 -10.85 -1.04 33.10
CA SER A 683 -10.48 -1.54 34.44
C SER A 683 -9.07 -2.15 34.46
N ARG A 684 -8.50 -2.52 33.27
CA ARG A 684 -7.11 -3.03 33.18
C ARG A 684 -6.05 -1.97 33.49
N ARG A 685 -6.44 -0.75 33.82
CA ARG A 685 -5.57 0.28 34.38
C ARG A 685 -4.89 -0.12 35.70
N ASP A 686 -5.46 -1.04 36.43
CA ASP A 686 -4.90 -1.63 37.66
C ASP A 686 -3.69 -2.54 37.38
N THR A 687 -3.50 -2.97 36.14
CA THR A 687 -2.41 -3.83 35.70
C THR A 687 -1.40 -3.01 34.92
N PRO A 688 -0.09 -3.09 35.24
CA PRO A 688 0.96 -2.43 34.46
C PRO A 688 0.92 -2.84 32.99
N GLU A 689 1.31 -1.94 32.08
CA GLU A 689 1.22 -2.16 30.63
C GLU A 689 1.89 -3.46 30.18
N ASN A 690 3.06 -3.76 30.75
CA ASN A 690 3.81 -5.00 30.41
C ASN A 690 3.10 -6.28 30.89
N GLY A 691 2.29 -6.20 31.93
CA GLY A 691 1.51 -7.32 32.44
C GLY A 691 0.18 -7.54 31.73
N ARG A 692 -0.29 -6.59 30.92
CA ARG A 692 -1.56 -6.72 30.19
C ARG A 692 -1.43 -7.73 29.07
N VAL A 693 -2.32 -8.69 29.04
CA VAL A 693 -2.40 -9.71 27.99
C VAL A 693 -3.11 -9.15 26.76
N PRO A 694 -2.58 -9.31 25.54
CA PRO A 694 -3.27 -8.90 24.32
C PRO A 694 -4.60 -9.66 24.17
N PHE A 695 -5.66 -8.93 23.83
CA PHE A 695 -6.99 -9.48 23.63
C PHE A 695 -7.63 -8.89 22.38
N ARG A 696 -8.22 -9.73 21.51
CA ARG A 696 -8.79 -9.30 20.23
C ARG A 696 -10.30 -9.40 20.25
N LEU A 697 -10.93 -8.36 19.70
CA LEU A 697 -12.36 -8.23 19.56
C LEU A 697 -12.74 -8.25 18.09
N TYR A 698 -13.60 -9.19 17.71
CA TYR A 698 -14.13 -9.30 16.36
C TYR A 698 -15.61 -8.98 16.38
N PHE A 699 -16.00 -7.93 15.65
CA PHE A 699 -17.39 -7.50 15.55
C PHE A 699 -17.91 -7.78 14.15
N ASP A 700 -18.69 -8.84 14.00
CA ASP A 700 -19.38 -9.16 12.74
C ASP A 700 -20.64 -8.29 12.67
N GLU A 701 -20.75 -7.44 11.68
CA GLU A 701 -21.79 -6.41 11.51
C GLU A 701 -21.71 -5.26 12.56
N LEU A 702 -20.71 -4.42 12.42
CA LEU A 702 -20.44 -3.28 13.32
C LEU A 702 -21.63 -2.31 13.43
N ILE A 703 -22.50 -2.24 12.41
CA ILE A 703 -23.66 -1.34 12.43
C ILE A 703 -24.67 -1.70 13.53
N THR A 704 -24.78 -2.98 13.88
CA THR A 704 -25.67 -3.43 14.96
C THR A 704 -25.22 -2.88 16.31
N LEU A 705 -23.92 -2.88 16.56
CA LEU A 705 -23.30 -2.33 17.77
C LEU A 705 -23.38 -0.82 17.81
N THR A 706 -23.04 -0.16 16.70
CA THR A 706 -23.03 1.31 16.63
C THR A 706 -24.41 1.91 16.67
N GLY A 707 -25.42 1.18 16.21
CA GLY A 707 -26.81 1.59 16.35
C GLY A 707 -27.33 1.54 17.80
N ALA A 708 -26.67 0.76 18.65
CA ALA A 708 -27.01 0.64 20.08
C ALA A 708 -26.19 1.57 20.97
N ALA A 709 -24.91 1.81 20.65
CA ALA A 709 -24.01 2.57 21.52
C ALA A 709 -22.89 3.26 20.70
N PRO A 710 -23.20 4.28 19.90
CA PRO A 710 -22.23 4.86 18.94
C PRO A 710 -21.01 5.48 19.61
N GLU A 711 -21.17 6.25 20.68
CA GLU A 711 -20.07 6.89 21.38
C GLU A 711 -19.17 5.89 22.11
N THR A 712 -19.78 4.84 22.68
CA THR A 712 -19.03 3.73 23.28
C THR A 712 -18.10 3.08 22.26
N ILE A 713 -18.61 2.82 21.07
CA ILE A 713 -17.83 2.18 20.00
C ILE A 713 -16.73 3.13 19.47
N ALA A 714 -17.01 4.42 19.33
CA ALA A 714 -15.99 5.41 19.00
C ALA A 714 -14.85 5.42 20.03
N SER A 715 -15.18 5.49 21.32
CA SER A 715 -14.21 5.43 22.42
C SER A 715 -13.37 4.14 22.43
N MET A 716 -13.94 3.00 22.00
CA MET A 716 -13.16 1.76 21.87
C MET A 716 -12.01 1.90 20.85
N PHE A 717 -12.23 2.54 19.72
CA PHE A 717 -11.20 2.78 18.72
C PHE A 717 -10.15 3.82 19.15
N GLU A 718 -10.43 4.61 20.16
CA GLU A 718 -9.51 5.61 20.69
C GLU A 718 -8.67 5.08 21.86
N ASP A 719 -9.28 4.37 22.79
CA ASP A 719 -8.70 4.03 24.09
C ASP A 719 -8.10 2.61 24.16
N PHE A 720 -8.64 1.64 23.46
CA PHE A 720 -8.36 0.22 23.66
C PHE A 720 -6.90 -0.16 23.45
N ARG A 721 -6.19 0.56 22.58
CA ARG A 721 -4.76 0.36 22.36
C ARG A 721 -3.94 0.39 23.66
N LYS A 722 -4.23 1.36 24.55
CA LYS A 722 -3.52 1.54 25.82
C LYS A 722 -3.65 0.31 26.73
N TYR A 723 -4.72 -0.44 26.57
CA TYR A 723 -5.04 -1.61 27.41
C TYR A 723 -4.75 -2.94 26.69
N LYS A 724 -4.02 -2.92 25.58
CA LYS A 724 -3.74 -4.07 24.71
C LYS A 724 -5.01 -4.84 24.27
N ALA A 725 -6.12 -4.13 24.14
CA ALA A 725 -7.30 -4.61 23.46
C ALA A 725 -7.32 -4.04 22.02
N THR A 726 -7.69 -4.87 21.05
CA THR A 726 -7.72 -4.49 19.64
C THR A 726 -9.04 -4.88 19.02
N VAL A 727 -9.50 -4.10 18.04
CA VAL A 727 -10.83 -4.29 17.43
C VAL A 727 -10.69 -4.55 15.94
N HIS A 728 -11.37 -5.59 15.47
CA HIS A 728 -11.61 -5.87 14.06
C HIS A 728 -13.12 -5.68 13.78
N GLY A 729 -13.47 -4.57 13.17
CA GLY A 729 -14.85 -4.24 12.83
C GLY A 729 -15.17 -4.57 11.37
N MET A 730 -16.30 -5.24 11.15
CA MET A 730 -16.80 -5.54 9.82
C MET A 730 -18.12 -4.81 9.57
N THR A 731 -18.29 -4.24 8.38
CA THR A 731 -19.55 -3.58 7.99
C THR A 731 -19.78 -3.71 6.49
N GLN A 732 -21.02 -3.65 6.08
CA GLN A 732 -21.36 -3.66 4.66
C GLN A 732 -21.25 -2.26 4.05
N LEU A 733 -21.53 -1.23 4.81
CA LEU A 733 -21.60 0.14 4.33
C LEU A 733 -21.08 1.12 5.38
N LEU A 734 -19.88 1.65 5.17
CA LEU A 734 -19.23 2.58 6.09
C LEU A 734 -20.06 3.87 6.30
N ALA A 735 -20.75 4.34 5.27
CA ALA A 735 -21.57 5.53 5.32
C ALA A 735 -22.77 5.44 6.28
N ARG A 736 -23.21 4.20 6.63
CA ARG A 736 -24.31 4.00 7.61
C ARG A 736 -23.84 4.06 9.06
N LEU A 737 -22.55 4.02 9.30
CA LEU A 737 -22.00 4.20 10.64
C LEU A 737 -22.16 5.66 11.07
N PRO A 738 -22.50 5.92 12.35
CA PRO A 738 -22.50 7.27 12.91
C PRO A 738 -21.16 7.98 12.66
N ALA A 739 -21.22 9.29 12.44
CA ALA A 739 -20.02 10.08 12.07
C ALA A 739 -18.86 9.93 13.08
N PRO A 740 -19.06 9.96 14.42
CA PRO A 740 -17.98 9.77 15.37
C PRO A 740 -17.28 8.41 15.21
N VAL A 741 -18.05 7.34 15.05
CA VAL A 741 -17.50 5.98 14.87
C VAL A 741 -16.71 5.88 13.58
N ARG A 742 -17.26 6.43 12.49
CA ARG A 742 -16.60 6.41 11.18
C ARG A 742 -15.26 7.14 11.20
N LEU A 743 -15.22 8.32 11.81
CA LEU A 743 -13.99 9.12 11.93
C LEU A 743 -12.95 8.42 12.81
N SER A 744 -13.33 7.96 14.00
CA SER A 744 -12.41 7.25 14.91
C SER A 744 -11.88 5.98 14.26
N LEU A 745 -12.72 5.25 13.53
CA LEU A 745 -12.34 4.02 12.83
C LEU A 745 -11.35 4.28 11.68
N THR A 746 -11.61 5.27 10.82
CA THR A 746 -10.71 5.56 9.67
C THR A 746 -9.36 6.11 10.14
N GLN A 747 -9.35 6.96 11.14
CA GLN A 747 -8.13 7.54 11.70
C GLN A 747 -7.24 6.49 12.39
N ASN A 748 -7.83 5.60 13.19
CA ASN A 748 -7.08 4.70 14.08
C ASN A 748 -6.82 3.32 13.47
N SER A 749 -7.42 2.98 12.32
CA SER A 749 -7.21 1.67 11.70
C SER A 749 -5.81 1.51 11.14
N SER A 750 -5.09 0.52 11.64
CA SER A 750 -3.81 0.06 11.10
C SER A 750 -3.99 -0.78 9.83
N THR A 751 -5.18 -1.34 9.64
CA THR A 751 -5.57 -2.16 8.49
C THR A 751 -6.94 -1.76 7.99
N LEU A 752 -7.02 -1.36 6.73
CA LEU A 752 -8.28 -1.09 6.03
C LEU A 752 -8.43 -2.07 4.88
N ALA A 753 -9.54 -2.78 4.84
CA ALA A 753 -9.84 -3.75 3.79
C ALA A 753 -11.17 -3.44 3.11
N SER A 754 -11.23 -3.60 1.80
CA SER A 754 -12.46 -3.48 1.03
C SER A 754 -12.63 -4.67 0.09
N THR A 755 -13.76 -5.34 0.19
CA THR A 755 -14.22 -6.33 -0.81
C THR A 755 -15.08 -5.63 -1.87
N ALA A 756 -15.56 -6.37 -2.88
CA ALA A 756 -16.48 -5.82 -3.86
C ALA A 756 -17.72 -5.18 -3.20
N GLY A 757 -18.25 -4.15 -3.83
CA GLY A 757 -19.45 -3.42 -3.39
C GLY A 757 -19.88 -2.37 -4.42
N SER A 758 -20.84 -1.52 -4.09
CA SER A 758 -21.16 -0.37 -4.95
C SER A 758 -20.03 0.67 -4.89
N THR A 759 -19.83 1.39 -5.97
CA THR A 759 -18.79 2.45 -6.02
C THR A 759 -18.97 3.50 -4.93
N SER A 760 -20.21 3.87 -4.61
CA SER A 760 -20.54 4.80 -3.53
C SER A 760 -20.23 4.26 -2.14
N ALA A 761 -20.36 2.96 -1.92
CA ALA A 761 -20.02 2.32 -0.65
C ALA A 761 -18.50 2.23 -0.44
N ILE A 762 -17.76 2.08 -1.51
CA ILE A 762 -16.31 1.89 -1.53
C ILE A 762 -15.54 3.22 -1.53
N ALA A 763 -16.11 4.28 -2.13
CA ALA A 763 -15.46 5.58 -2.28
C ALA A 763 -14.82 6.13 -0.98
N PRO A 764 -15.45 6.05 0.20
CA PRO A 764 -14.81 6.54 1.43
C PRO A 764 -13.50 5.81 1.79
N ILE A 765 -13.39 4.52 1.42
CA ILE A 765 -12.16 3.75 1.69
C ILE A 765 -11.09 4.02 0.65
N THR A 766 -11.47 4.10 -0.64
CA THR A 766 -10.50 4.41 -1.69
C THR A 766 -9.93 5.82 -1.55
N ALA A 767 -10.71 6.76 -1.04
CA ALA A 767 -10.21 8.10 -0.70
C ALA A 767 -9.06 8.06 0.33
N GLU A 768 -9.14 7.17 1.36
CA GLU A 768 -8.05 6.95 2.32
C GLU A 768 -6.79 6.35 1.66
N TRP A 769 -6.92 5.78 0.48
CA TRP A 769 -5.82 5.24 -0.33
C TRP A 769 -5.34 6.18 -1.43
N GLY A 770 -5.88 7.41 -1.51
CA GLY A 770 -5.58 8.37 -2.58
C GLY A 770 -6.16 7.94 -3.92
N ASP A 771 -7.35 7.33 -3.90
CA ASP A 771 -8.10 6.82 -5.06
C ASP A 771 -7.33 5.84 -5.98
N SER A 772 -6.35 5.16 -5.43
CA SER A 772 -5.60 4.11 -6.10
C SER A 772 -5.55 2.83 -5.24
N PRO A 773 -6.38 1.80 -5.55
CA PRO A 773 -7.28 1.63 -6.70
C PRO A 773 -8.49 2.55 -6.67
N THR A 774 -9.06 2.83 -7.84
CA THR A 774 -10.31 3.59 -7.95
C THR A 774 -11.51 2.80 -7.41
N PRO A 775 -12.60 3.47 -6.98
CA PRO A 775 -13.81 2.76 -6.55
C PRO A 775 -14.34 1.76 -7.57
N ALA A 776 -14.24 2.07 -8.87
CA ALA A 776 -14.66 1.17 -9.95
C ALA A 776 -13.80 -0.11 -10.02
N GLN A 777 -12.49 -0.01 -9.77
CA GLN A 777 -11.59 -1.16 -9.76
C GLN A 777 -11.87 -2.09 -8.57
N VAL A 778 -12.25 -1.55 -7.41
CA VAL A 778 -12.61 -2.35 -6.23
C VAL A 778 -13.99 -2.98 -6.40
N ALA A 779 -14.93 -2.28 -7.05
CA ALA A 779 -16.30 -2.76 -7.27
C ALA A 779 -16.39 -4.05 -8.09
N VAL A 780 -15.43 -4.29 -9.00
CA VAL A 780 -15.38 -5.46 -9.89
C VAL A 780 -14.55 -6.62 -9.35
N LEU A 781 -14.14 -6.59 -8.09
CA LEU A 781 -13.42 -7.69 -7.45
C LEU A 781 -14.26 -8.97 -7.46
N ASP A 782 -13.61 -10.10 -7.66
CA ASP A 782 -14.22 -11.40 -7.53
C ASP A 782 -14.55 -11.73 -6.06
N ARG A 783 -15.37 -12.74 -5.87
CA ARG A 783 -15.73 -13.24 -4.54
C ARG A 783 -14.46 -13.65 -3.79
N PHE A 784 -14.33 -13.27 -2.52
CA PHE A 784 -13.15 -13.47 -1.66
C PHE A 784 -11.89 -12.71 -2.07
N GLU A 785 -11.96 -11.83 -3.03
CA GLU A 785 -10.90 -10.88 -3.28
C GLU A 785 -11.13 -9.57 -2.54
N HIS A 786 -10.06 -8.97 -2.08
CA HIS A 786 -10.12 -7.69 -1.39
C HIS A 786 -8.85 -6.88 -1.62
N TYR A 787 -8.98 -5.57 -1.61
CA TYR A 787 -7.86 -4.67 -1.43
C TYR A 787 -7.68 -4.39 0.06
N VAL A 788 -6.43 -4.34 0.49
CA VAL A 788 -6.11 -4.07 1.90
C VAL A 788 -4.85 -3.23 2.03
N SER A 789 -4.91 -2.18 2.83
CA SER A 789 -3.72 -1.47 3.32
C SER A 789 -3.34 -2.03 4.69
N LEU A 790 -2.05 -2.30 4.87
CA LEU A 790 -1.49 -2.97 6.05
C LEU A 790 -0.45 -2.08 6.71
N THR A 791 -0.28 -2.21 8.03
CA THR A 791 0.87 -1.63 8.72
C THR A 791 1.89 -2.73 9.00
N VAL A 792 3.11 -2.55 8.52
CA VAL A 792 4.23 -3.48 8.72
C VAL A 792 5.48 -2.68 9.06
N ARG A 793 6.11 -2.97 10.19
CA ARG A 793 7.28 -2.25 10.73
C ARG A 793 7.05 -0.74 10.80
N GLY A 794 5.87 -0.35 11.31
CA GLY A 794 5.46 1.04 11.45
C GLY A 794 5.18 1.78 10.13
N ARG A 795 5.16 1.09 9.00
CA ARG A 795 4.86 1.68 7.68
C ARG A 795 3.55 1.17 7.14
N ARG A 796 2.72 2.07 6.64
CA ARG A 796 1.52 1.69 5.90
C ARG A 796 1.91 1.23 4.51
N ILE A 797 1.51 0.01 4.15
CA ILE A 797 1.81 -0.66 2.89
C ILE A 797 0.50 -0.94 2.16
N GLY A 798 0.51 -0.82 0.85
CA GLY A 798 -0.64 -1.07 0.00
C GLY A 798 -1.36 0.21 -0.41
N PRO A 799 -2.60 0.07 -0.95
CA PRO A 799 -3.44 -1.14 -0.90
C PRO A 799 -2.96 -2.29 -1.80
N LEU A 800 -3.05 -3.50 -1.27
CA LEU A 800 -2.69 -4.74 -1.93
C LEU A 800 -3.94 -5.52 -2.31
N ARG A 801 -3.95 -6.13 -3.47
CA ARG A 801 -4.98 -7.12 -3.82
C ARG A 801 -4.58 -8.47 -3.25
N LEU A 802 -5.39 -8.99 -2.33
CA LEU A 802 -5.27 -10.32 -1.73
C LEU A 802 -6.49 -11.16 -2.09
N THR A 803 -6.31 -12.47 -2.02
CA THR A 803 -7.40 -13.44 -2.16
C THR A 803 -7.63 -14.14 -0.83
N GLY A 804 -8.87 -14.47 -0.49
CA GLY A 804 -9.23 -15.21 0.72
C GLY A 804 -8.83 -14.51 2.00
N PRO A 805 -8.50 -15.17 3.07
CA PRO A 805 -8.28 -16.61 3.23
C PRO A 805 -9.60 -17.40 3.27
N HIS A 806 -9.64 -18.54 2.65
CA HIS A 806 -10.74 -19.48 2.79
C HIS A 806 -10.32 -20.54 3.80
N LEU A 807 -11.11 -20.79 4.86
CA LEU A 807 -10.72 -21.67 5.96
C LEU A 807 -10.38 -23.08 5.50
N ASP A 808 -11.18 -23.63 4.60
CA ASP A 808 -10.97 -24.98 4.07
C ASP A 808 -9.71 -25.10 3.19
N GLU A 809 -9.16 -23.98 2.72
CA GLU A 809 -7.92 -23.96 1.94
C GLU A 809 -6.71 -23.74 2.88
N VAL A 810 -6.78 -22.72 3.77
CA VAL A 810 -5.62 -22.31 4.57
C VAL A 810 -5.43 -23.15 5.83
N PHE A 811 -6.50 -23.76 6.36
CA PHE A 811 -6.51 -24.54 7.59
C PHE A 811 -7.13 -25.93 7.41
N ALA A 812 -7.12 -26.49 6.20
CA ALA A 812 -7.68 -27.80 5.90
C ALA A 812 -7.21 -28.88 6.88
N ASP A 813 -5.93 -28.88 7.21
CA ASP A 813 -5.29 -29.85 8.13
C ASP A 813 -5.75 -29.67 9.59
N GLN A 814 -6.38 -28.56 9.93
CA GLN A 814 -6.83 -28.23 11.29
C GLN A 814 -8.31 -28.58 11.51
N ALA A 815 -9.06 -28.88 10.47
CA ALA A 815 -10.47 -29.18 10.60
C ALA A 815 -10.72 -30.51 11.37
N ARG A 816 -11.59 -30.49 12.38
CA ARG A 816 -11.98 -31.62 13.21
C ARG A 816 -13.51 -31.71 13.35
N PRO A 817 -14.24 -31.93 12.26
CA PRO A 817 -15.71 -31.92 12.27
C PRO A 817 -16.31 -32.93 13.25
N GLY A 818 -15.67 -34.09 13.44
CA GLY A 818 -16.13 -35.12 14.39
C GLY A 818 -16.06 -34.72 15.87
N LYS A 819 -15.30 -33.65 16.23
CA LYS A 819 -15.19 -33.15 17.60
C LYS A 819 -16.09 -31.96 17.92
N VAL A 820 -16.83 -31.44 16.95
CA VAL A 820 -17.64 -30.20 17.10
C VAL A 820 -18.69 -30.36 18.22
N ALA A 821 -19.39 -31.50 18.31
CA ALA A 821 -20.38 -31.73 19.36
C ALA A 821 -19.74 -31.71 20.76
N ALA A 822 -18.54 -32.30 20.91
CA ALA A 822 -17.80 -32.28 22.17
C ALA A 822 -17.34 -30.86 22.52
N LEU A 823 -16.86 -30.10 21.51
CA LEU A 823 -16.49 -28.70 21.68
C LEU A 823 -17.70 -27.86 22.14
N GLU A 824 -18.85 -27.97 21.46
CA GLU A 824 -20.04 -27.20 21.85
C GLU A 824 -20.50 -27.52 23.29
N HIS A 825 -20.41 -28.79 23.67
CA HIS A 825 -20.74 -29.17 25.04
C HIS A 825 -19.78 -28.54 26.06
N ALA A 826 -18.47 -28.65 25.83
CA ALA A 826 -17.45 -28.06 26.67
C ALA A 826 -17.54 -26.52 26.71
N ALA A 827 -17.69 -25.87 25.55
CA ALA A 827 -17.78 -24.42 25.46
C ALA A 827 -19.02 -23.83 26.18
N ARG A 828 -20.15 -24.51 26.13
CA ARG A 828 -21.35 -24.18 26.92
C ARG A 828 -21.13 -24.39 28.40
N ALA A 829 -20.44 -25.47 28.83
CA ALA A 829 -20.10 -25.72 30.23
C ALA A 829 -19.15 -24.63 30.75
N THR A 830 -18.10 -24.28 30.01
CA THR A 830 -17.17 -23.19 30.34
C THR A 830 -17.88 -21.85 30.45
N ALA A 831 -18.90 -21.58 29.60
CA ALA A 831 -19.78 -20.40 29.74
C ALA A 831 -20.79 -20.49 30.88
N GLY A 832 -20.79 -21.55 31.70
CA GLY A 832 -21.75 -21.78 32.79
C GLY A 832 -23.19 -21.91 32.29
N ALA A 833 -23.40 -22.41 31.09
CA ALA A 833 -24.73 -22.50 30.48
C ALA A 833 -25.54 -23.64 31.10
N LEU A 834 -26.74 -23.31 31.59
CA LEU A 834 -27.70 -24.24 32.19
C LEU A 834 -28.96 -24.30 31.31
N PRO A 835 -29.78 -25.37 31.45
CA PRO A 835 -31.07 -25.46 30.81
C PRO A 835 -31.96 -24.25 31.05
N LEU A 836 -32.55 -23.72 29.97
CA LEU A 836 -33.35 -22.49 30.00
C LEU A 836 -34.47 -22.53 31.05
N HIS A 837 -35.17 -23.69 31.18
CA HIS A 837 -36.22 -23.84 32.17
C HIS A 837 -35.68 -23.70 33.62
N GLN A 838 -34.46 -24.19 33.91
CA GLN A 838 -33.84 -24.04 35.23
C GLN A 838 -33.52 -22.59 35.55
N LEU A 839 -32.88 -21.87 34.60
CA LEU A 839 -32.55 -20.46 34.78
C LEU A 839 -33.77 -19.59 34.85
N THR A 840 -34.84 -19.91 34.09
CA THR A 840 -36.10 -19.20 34.19
C THR A 840 -36.75 -19.38 35.55
N ALA A 841 -36.76 -20.60 36.11
CA ALA A 841 -37.23 -20.86 37.46
C ALA A 841 -36.42 -20.13 38.53
N ARG A 842 -35.06 -20.13 38.41
CA ARG A 842 -34.17 -19.39 39.31
C ARG A 842 -34.42 -17.89 39.23
N ALA A 843 -34.57 -17.32 38.04
CA ALA A 843 -34.88 -15.91 37.83
C ALA A 843 -36.23 -15.52 38.40
N ALA A 844 -37.24 -16.39 38.35
CA ALA A 844 -38.54 -16.18 38.99
C ALA A 844 -38.43 -16.14 40.53
N GLY A 845 -37.56 -16.97 41.10
CA GLY A 845 -37.31 -17.00 42.55
C GLY A 845 -36.37 -15.91 43.07
N GLN A 846 -35.69 -15.15 42.17
CA GLN A 846 -34.64 -14.23 42.57
C GLN A 846 -35.15 -13.08 43.44
N LEU A 847 -36.36 -12.56 43.18
CA LEU A 847 -36.96 -11.52 44.02
C LEU A 847 -37.13 -11.99 45.46
N GLY A 848 -37.61 -13.20 45.67
CA GLY A 848 -37.76 -13.76 47.01
C GLY A 848 -36.44 -13.93 47.74
N ARG A 849 -35.38 -14.33 47.04
CA ARG A 849 -34.02 -14.45 47.62
C ARG A 849 -33.45 -13.11 48.04
N VAL A 850 -33.56 -12.10 47.19
CA VAL A 850 -33.11 -10.73 47.52
C VAL A 850 -33.93 -10.17 48.69
N ALA A 851 -35.25 -10.38 48.69
CA ALA A 851 -36.09 -9.94 49.80
C ALA A 851 -35.73 -10.64 51.13
N ALA A 852 -35.46 -11.94 51.11
CA ALA A 852 -34.97 -12.69 52.27
C ALA A 852 -33.64 -12.18 52.79
N PHE A 853 -32.71 -11.87 51.87
CA PHE A 853 -31.41 -11.27 52.21
C PHE A 853 -31.58 -9.91 52.87
N LEU A 854 -32.45 -9.04 52.34
CA LEU A 854 -32.71 -7.70 52.86
C LEU A 854 -33.33 -7.78 54.26
N ALA A 855 -34.27 -8.71 54.47
CA ALA A 855 -34.92 -8.92 55.80
C ALA A 855 -33.90 -9.32 56.88
N GLN A 856 -32.83 -10.07 56.51
CA GLN A 856 -31.79 -10.45 57.47
C GLN A 856 -30.79 -9.32 57.80
N HIS A 857 -30.65 -8.34 56.89
CA HIS A 857 -29.66 -7.26 56.98
C HIS A 857 -30.29 -5.90 57.28
N THR A 858 -31.62 -5.82 57.38
CA THR A 858 -32.29 -4.60 57.84
C THR A 858 -32.03 -4.46 59.37
N PRO A 859 -31.44 -3.33 59.82
CA PRO A 859 -31.29 -3.13 61.27
C PRO A 859 -32.68 -3.20 61.93
N ALA A 860 -32.82 -3.98 63.02
CA ALA A 860 -34.08 -4.03 63.77
C ALA A 860 -34.44 -2.60 64.15
N SER A 861 -35.51 -2.08 63.56
CA SER A 861 -36.06 -0.75 63.99
C SER A 861 -36.28 -0.80 65.50
N ALA A 862 -35.58 0.06 66.20
CA ALA A 862 -35.84 0.25 67.62
C ALA A 862 -37.35 0.49 67.74
N PRO A 863 -38.06 -0.21 68.66
CA PRO A 863 -39.47 -0.05 68.74
C PRO A 863 -39.78 1.43 69.09
N ALA A 864 -40.70 2.01 68.31
CA ALA A 864 -41.14 3.38 68.54
C ALA A 864 -41.54 3.49 70.01
N ARG A 865 -40.72 4.21 70.79
CA ARG A 865 -41.14 4.61 72.13
C ARG A 865 -42.42 5.38 71.92
N LEU A 866 -43.53 4.76 72.25
CA LEU A 866 -44.82 5.44 72.54
C LEU A 866 -44.58 6.43 73.67
N ASP A 867 -44.42 7.71 73.28
CA ASP A 867 -44.33 8.77 74.25
C ASP A 867 -45.71 8.92 74.87
N LYS A 868 -45.91 8.24 76.00
CA LYS A 868 -47.07 8.37 76.87
C LYS A 868 -46.92 9.59 77.72
N THR A 869 -46.90 10.79 77.20
CA THR A 869 -47.03 12.03 77.90
C THR A 869 -47.66 13.12 77.05
N LYS A 870 -48.97 13.05 76.89
CA LYS A 870 -49.87 14.17 76.77
C LYS A 870 -51.28 13.70 77.21
N GLY A 871 -51.37 13.54 78.45
CA GLY A 871 -52.65 13.66 79.07
C GLY A 871 -52.76 15.04 79.79
N TYR A 872 -53.84 15.73 79.53
CA TYR A 872 -54.37 16.89 80.25
C TYR A 872 -53.57 18.21 80.24
N GLN A 873 -53.85 19.15 79.37
CA GLN A 873 -54.73 20.36 79.73
C GLN A 873 -55.11 21.01 78.45
#